data_d91be5e2c0c06cfbbf982161a63fb322
#
_entry.id   d91be5e2c0c06cfbbf982161a63fb322
#
_cell.length_a   1.000
_cell.length_b   1.000
_cell.length_c   1.000
_cell.angle_alpha   90.00
_cell.angle_beta   90.00
_cell.angle_gamma   90.00
#
_symmetry.space_group_name_H-M   'P 1'
#
loop_
_entity.id
_entity.type
_entity.pdbx_description
1 polymer ?
#
loop_
_entity_poly.entity_id
_entity_poly.type
_entity_poly.pdbx_seq_one_letter_code
_entity_poly.pdbx_strand_id
1 'polypeptide(L)'
;MNLTTLIDRPETQPAPSIRHSHFDFATSLNLAEGFQRFSDPSADRSFQSMLQQFEIVLSYGKVTDPRVILQAMNFYLVSEQQKFGIELFTEILAQYAGTMEPQTLAIYESALGVLRATYADHVPLMRRISWVKASFDLIEGALKRTAHEHPVPHWAAGMVYAQVPGFFFKKSDAIKHLTWLAERPETEPTFGFYREVYRQLAALTNDPKAGKEWLRLSGYGVQQPQAPLIGWFTTGPEGTTMSPRPVLDEVVEGRIFALYGFGFSDVFFVLSDDGKELIAVDAGTQPHSLKAAHDLLLAAHPNLPNITTALITHAHWDHVGGHQYLREHNPDIAIYGSANFATVTERVNRDHSYSFFRGANFDHTWVESYAPTHPISAPETLTIGGTDISLIPVTGGETEDAMLIHIKGLETVFVGDVVMPWYGEPWVNEGFVSTATDTMDRVIALEATHVLHGHFPLTVLYGGENLQVYRRMHKWLVDTAESFVRNGYSAKDIIRLNLVPSDLATHPEAALAYAAARDNVIARVADQMVGIWREDRTGQSPEGLDTITTVERARLLKDYLGLNEAQVAKGLRRMIAAGDNELALQMAVAAEQAFGTAPRITESKGAAIDRLRSVAQFTDPFRFTAYSEIIDCPHPAMPAPLHQTQGTRS
;
A
#
# COMPACT_ATOMS: atom_id res chain seq x y z
N MET A 1 35.94 7.59 -5.15
CA MET A 1 35.70 7.25 -6.56
C MET A 1 34.27 7.66 -6.85
N ASN A 2 34.06 8.50 -7.83
CA ASN A 2 32.74 9.09 -8.13
C ASN A 2 31.87 7.99 -8.76
N LEU A 3 30.83 7.50 -8.08
CA LEU A 3 29.95 6.42 -8.54
C LEU A 3 29.26 6.70 -9.89
N THR A 4 29.25 7.95 -10.33
CA THR A 4 28.71 8.40 -11.61
C THR A 4 29.53 7.99 -12.84
N THR A 5 30.75 7.52 -12.68
CA THR A 5 31.63 7.15 -13.79
C THR A 5 31.74 5.66 -14.06
N LEU A 6 31.06 4.80 -13.28
CA LEU A 6 31.13 3.33 -13.41
C LEU A 6 29.87 2.68 -14.00
N ILE A 7 28.92 3.48 -14.46
CA ILE A 7 27.70 2.97 -15.07
C ILE A 7 27.93 2.89 -16.57
N ASP A 8 28.48 1.79 -17.06
CA ASP A 8 28.29 1.38 -18.45
C ASP A 8 26.80 1.04 -18.62
N ARG A 9 26.08 1.96 -19.24
CA ARG A 9 24.65 1.81 -19.54
C ARG A 9 24.49 0.83 -20.68
N PRO A 10 23.46 0.00 -20.68
CA PRO A 10 23.09 -0.73 -21.90
C PRO A 10 22.93 0.31 -23.03
N GLU A 11 23.61 0.11 -24.14
CA GLU A 11 23.73 1.04 -25.27
C GLU A 11 22.41 1.41 -25.97
N THR A 12 21.27 0.95 -25.50
CA THR A 12 19.98 1.05 -26.22
C THR A 12 18.97 2.03 -25.64
N GLN A 13 19.26 2.69 -24.50
CA GLN A 13 18.37 3.77 -24.04
C GLN A 13 19.19 4.99 -23.63
N PRO A 14 18.79 6.21 -24.07
CA PRO A 14 19.35 7.41 -23.52
C PRO A 14 19.13 7.36 -22.02
N ALA A 15 20.16 7.72 -21.27
CA ALA A 15 20.00 7.91 -19.85
C ALA A 15 18.73 8.71 -19.62
N PRO A 16 17.93 8.35 -18.62
CA PRO A 16 16.91 9.25 -18.15
C PRO A 16 17.64 10.56 -17.84
N SER A 17 17.67 11.44 -18.82
CA SER A 17 18.12 12.79 -18.56
C SER A 17 16.97 13.40 -17.79
N ILE A 18 17.01 13.28 -16.47
CA ILE A 18 16.31 14.19 -15.59
C ILE A 18 16.96 15.55 -15.89
N ARG A 19 16.74 16.04 -17.09
CA ARG A 19 17.05 17.40 -17.46
C ARG A 19 15.82 18.19 -17.09
N HIS A 20 15.88 18.71 -15.89
CA HIS A 20 15.03 19.75 -15.40
C HIS A 20 15.10 20.93 -16.35
N SER A 21 14.15 21.07 -17.24
CA SER A 21 14.14 22.19 -18.16
C SER A 21 13.86 23.52 -17.47
N HIS A 22 13.32 23.50 -16.23
CA HIS A 22 12.84 24.73 -15.58
C HIS A 22 12.99 24.75 -14.06
N PHE A 23 13.38 23.67 -13.43
CA PHE A 23 13.58 23.60 -12.00
C PHE A 23 14.86 22.82 -11.73
N ASP A 24 15.92 23.53 -11.39
CA ASP A 24 17.17 22.89 -11.02
C ASP A 24 17.10 22.46 -9.56
N PHE A 25 16.43 21.32 -9.37
CA PHE A 25 16.29 20.65 -8.09
C PHE A 25 17.66 20.30 -7.47
N ALA A 26 18.67 20.08 -8.34
CA ALA A 26 20.03 19.82 -7.93
C ALA A 26 20.69 21.02 -7.28
N THR A 27 20.38 22.23 -7.73
CA THR A 27 20.89 23.46 -7.12
C THR A 27 20.10 23.91 -5.92
N SER A 28 18.78 23.75 -5.91
CA SER A 28 17.95 24.22 -4.79
C SER A 28 18.00 23.32 -3.56
N LEU A 29 18.15 22.00 -3.72
CA LEU A 29 18.33 21.06 -2.62
C LEU A 29 19.78 20.62 -2.44
N ASN A 30 20.72 21.14 -3.24
CA ASN A 30 22.07 20.60 -3.28
C ASN A 30 22.02 19.07 -3.34
N LEU A 31 21.87 18.47 -4.55
CA LEU A 31 21.78 17.01 -4.71
C LEU A 31 22.90 16.27 -4.00
N ALA A 32 24.06 16.90 -3.83
CA ALA A 32 25.15 16.33 -3.03
C ALA A 32 24.79 16.28 -1.55
N GLU A 33 24.15 17.29 -0.97
CA GLU A 33 23.63 17.25 0.41
C GLU A 33 22.38 16.40 0.53
N GLY A 34 21.51 16.41 -0.47
CA GLY A 34 20.38 15.51 -0.58
C GLY A 34 20.84 14.06 -0.67
N PHE A 35 21.81 13.75 -1.53
CA PHE A 35 22.42 12.44 -1.65
C PHE A 35 23.19 12.04 -0.38
N GLN A 36 23.87 12.96 0.31
CA GLN A 36 24.50 12.66 1.61
C GLN A 36 23.47 12.45 2.71
N ARG A 37 22.39 13.21 2.69
CA ARG A 37 21.30 13.12 3.66
C ARG A 37 20.52 11.81 3.53
N PHE A 38 20.36 11.32 2.30
CA PHE A 38 19.67 10.09 1.96
C PHE A 38 20.61 8.90 1.74
N SER A 39 21.90 9.09 1.72
CA SER A 39 22.91 8.03 1.69
C SER A 39 23.44 7.66 3.07
N ASP A 40 22.89 8.25 4.14
CA ASP A 40 23.14 7.77 5.49
C ASP A 40 22.68 6.31 5.56
N PRO A 41 23.61 5.36 5.74
CA PRO A 41 23.25 3.94 5.78
C PRO A 41 22.33 3.58 6.95
N SER A 42 22.13 4.51 7.89
CA SER A 42 21.30 4.33 9.08
C SER A 42 19.83 4.71 8.91
N ALA A 43 19.46 5.42 7.85
CA ALA A 43 18.10 5.90 7.69
C ALA A 43 17.18 4.86 7.02
N ASP A 44 15.90 4.88 7.36
CA ASP A 44 14.87 4.07 6.69
C ASP A 44 14.82 4.43 5.20
N ARG A 45 15.40 3.54 4.39
CA ARG A 45 15.76 3.83 3.00
C ARG A 45 14.59 3.79 2.06
N SER A 46 13.63 2.90 2.29
CA SER A 46 12.42 2.78 1.48
C SER A 46 11.62 4.07 1.54
N PHE A 47 11.52 4.61 2.74
CA PHE A 47 10.79 5.83 2.98
C PHE A 47 11.45 7.06 2.34
N GLN A 48 12.75 7.20 2.51
CA GLN A 48 13.50 8.30 1.93
C GLN A 48 13.54 8.25 0.41
N SER A 49 13.64 7.05 -0.13
CA SER A 49 13.56 6.79 -1.55
C SER A 49 12.21 7.20 -2.13
N MET A 50 11.13 6.92 -1.42
CA MET A 50 9.79 7.35 -1.79
C MET A 50 9.64 8.87 -1.78
N LEU A 51 10.15 9.56 -0.75
CA LEU A 51 10.17 11.01 -0.70
C LEU A 51 10.90 11.61 -1.90
N GLN A 52 12.09 11.10 -2.24
CA GLN A 52 12.84 11.58 -3.40
C GLN A 52 12.06 11.42 -4.70
N GLN A 53 11.32 10.32 -4.87
CA GLN A 53 10.49 10.14 -6.06
C GLN A 53 9.38 11.17 -6.14
N PHE A 54 8.69 11.44 -5.03
CA PHE A 54 7.68 12.49 -5.00
C PHE A 54 8.29 13.87 -5.27
N GLU A 55 9.45 14.17 -4.70
CA GLU A 55 10.16 15.42 -4.95
C GLU A 55 10.45 15.61 -6.43
N ILE A 56 11.00 14.61 -7.10
CA ILE A 56 11.30 14.65 -8.52
C ILE A 56 10.02 14.85 -9.34
N VAL A 57 8.99 14.04 -9.09
CA VAL A 57 7.75 14.07 -9.85
C VAL A 57 7.02 15.40 -9.67
N LEU A 58 6.90 15.88 -8.44
CA LEU A 58 6.22 17.15 -8.15
C LEU A 58 6.99 18.36 -8.72
N SER A 59 8.34 18.29 -8.77
CA SER A 59 9.16 19.39 -9.30
C SER A 59 8.89 19.72 -10.77
N TYR A 60 8.28 18.81 -11.53
CA TYR A 60 7.85 19.10 -12.90
C TYR A 60 6.65 20.07 -12.97
N GLY A 61 5.96 20.34 -11.86
CA GLY A 61 4.83 21.26 -11.80
C GLY A 61 3.60 20.84 -12.62
N LYS A 62 3.54 19.60 -13.07
CA LYS A 62 2.48 19.06 -13.95
C LYS A 62 1.54 18.09 -13.26
N VAL A 63 1.81 17.71 -12.01
CA VAL A 63 0.97 16.80 -11.26
C VAL A 63 -0.34 17.49 -10.91
N THR A 64 -1.44 16.93 -11.39
CA THR A 64 -2.82 17.39 -11.11
C THR A 64 -3.58 16.42 -10.23
N ASP A 65 -3.14 15.18 -10.14
CA ASP A 65 -3.78 14.14 -9.34
C ASP A 65 -3.68 14.45 -7.84
N PRO A 66 -4.81 14.69 -7.16
CA PRO A 66 -4.83 14.99 -5.73
C PRO A 66 -4.21 13.88 -4.88
N ARG A 67 -4.28 12.61 -5.31
CA ARG A 67 -3.72 11.47 -4.60
C ARG A 67 -2.21 11.59 -4.47
N VAL A 68 -1.53 11.93 -5.56
CA VAL A 68 -0.06 12.09 -5.59
C VAL A 68 0.36 13.27 -4.71
N ILE A 69 -0.31 14.42 -4.83
CA ILE A 69 0.01 15.64 -4.08
C ILE A 69 -0.18 15.42 -2.58
N LEU A 70 -1.32 14.83 -2.19
CA LEU A 70 -1.66 14.57 -0.79
C LEU A 70 -0.79 13.48 -0.16
N GLN A 71 -0.42 12.46 -0.93
CA GLN A 71 0.52 11.44 -0.43
C GLN A 71 1.91 12.01 -0.20
N ALA A 72 2.42 12.82 -1.13
CA ALA A 72 3.70 13.51 -0.93
C ALA A 72 3.67 14.38 0.33
N MET A 73 2.64 15.21 0.50
CA MET A 73 2.44 16.00 1.72
C MET A 73 2.48 15.10 2.97
N ASN A 74 1.76 13.99 2.92
CA ASN A 74 1.65 13.10 4.05
C ASN A 74 2.97 12.39 4.38
N PHE A 75 3.75 12.00 3.38
CA PHE A 75 5.10 11.48 3.59
C PHE A 75 6.00 12.48 4.33
N TYR A 76 5.93 13.77 4.00
CA TYR A 76 6.64 14.81 4.75
C TYR A 76 6.17 14.94 6.20
N LEU A 77 4.88 14.74 6.47
CA LEU A 77 4.33 14.73 7.83
C LEU A 77 4.84 13.52 8.63
N VAL A 78 4.75 12.33 8.06
CA VAL A 78 5.14 11.07 8.74
C VAL A 78 6.63 11.00 9.02
N SER A 79 7.44 11.51 8.08
CA SER A 79 8.91 11.54 8.24
C SER A 79 9.41 12.63 9.17
N GLU A 80 8.54 13.50 9.67
CA GLU A 80 8.92 14.70 10.44
C GLU A 80 9.81 15.65 9.63
N GLN A 81 9.67 15.65 8.29
CA GLN A 81 10.44 16.48 7.37
C GLN A 81 9.63 17.63 6.76
N GLN A 82 8.65 18.14 7.49
CA GLN A 82 7.75 19.21 7.02
C GLN A 82 8.48 20.42 6.45
N LYS A 83 9.66 20.74 6.98
CA LYS A 83 10.46 21.88 6.47
C LYS A 83 10.76 21.73 4.99
N PHE A 84 11.20 20.55 4.56
CA PHE A 84 11.52 20.29 3.14
C PHE A 84 10.27 20.27 2.28
N GLY A 85 9.17 19.69 2.76
CA GLY A 85 7.88 19.77 2.08
C GLY A 85 7.42 21.23 1.90
N ILE A 86 7.57 22.07 2.92
CA ILE A 86 7.25 23.52 2.82
C ILE A 86 8.11 24.19 1.74
N GLU A 87 9.41 23.93 1.71
CA GLU A 87 10.33 24.46 0.71
C GLU A 87 9.89 24.05 -0.69
N LEU A 88 9.71 22.74 -0.95
CA LEU A 88 9.27 22.19 -2.24
C LEU A 88 7.94 22.80 -2.72
N PHE A 89 6.89 22.72 -1.89
CA PHE A 89 5.57 23.22 -2.28
C PHE A 89 5.56 24.73 -2.48
N THR A 90 6.36 25.47 -1.71
CA THR A 90 6.51 26.93 -1.91
C THR A 90 7.17 27.25 -3.26
N GLU A 91 8.20 26.51 -3.64
CA GLU A 91 8.89 26.69 -4.91
C GLU A 91 8.01 26.32 -6.11
N ILE A 92 7.29 25.18 -6.02
CA ILE A 92 6.31 24.78 -7.05
C ILE A 92 5.26 25.88 -7.25
N LEU A 93 4.70 26.40 -6.17
CA LEU A 93 3.70 27.47 -6.27
C LEU A 93 4.31 28.77 -6.82
N ALA A 94 5.52 29.12 -6.42
CA ALA A 94 6.20 30.32 -6.94
C ALA A 94 6.43 30.25 -8.46
N GLN A 95 6.73 29.05 -8.96
CA GLN A 95 7.05 28.83 -10.37
C GLN A 95 5.83 28.59 -11.25
N TYR A 96 4.85 27.82 -10.78
CA TYR A 96 3.79 27.28 -11.63
C TYR A 96 2.38 27.76 -11.30
N ALA A 97 2.14 28.49 -10.19
CA ALA A 97 0.78 28.91 -9.81
C ALA A 97 0.03 29.67 -10.91
N GLY A 98 0.76 30.46 -11.71
CA GLY A 98 0.16 31.23 -12.82
C GLY A 98 -0.31 30.39 -14.01
N THR A 99 0.09 29.12 -14.09
CA THR A 99 -0.24 28.20 -15.18
C THR A 99 -1.09 27.03 -14.73
N MET A 100 -1.28 26.85 -13.42
CA MET A 100 -2.10 25.76 -12.86
C MET A 100 -3.59 26.06 -13.00
N GLU A 101 -4.36 25.03 -13.28
CA GLU A 101 -5.81 25.08 -13.16
C GLU A 101 -6.23 25.40 -11.71
N PRO A 102 -7.34 26.15 -11.51
CA PRO A 102 -7.75 26.60 -10.18
C PRO A 102 -7.89 25.48 -9.14
N GLN A 103 -8.39 24.32 -9.53
CA GLN A 103 -8.55 23.16 -8.62
C GLN A 103 -7.18 22.60 -8.20
N THR A 104 -6.29 22.39 -9.16
CA THR A 104 -4.92 21.91 -8.88
C THR A 104 -4.17 22.89 -7.96
N LEU A 105 -4.23 24.18 -8.26
CA LEU A 105 -3.63 25.22 -7.44
C LEU A 105 -4.16 25.17 -5.99
N ALA A 106 -5.47 24.99 -5.83
CA ALA A 106 -6.10 24.89 -4.51
C ALA A 106 -5.61 23.66 -3.71
N ILE A 107 -5.32 22.54 -4.38
CA ILE A 107 -4.78 21.34 -3.73
C ILE A 107 -3.37 21.62 -3.21
N TYR A 108 -2.49 22.22 -4.03
CA TYR A 108 -1.13 22.59 -3.61
C TYR A 108 -1.14 23.63 -2.48
N GLU A 109 -1.98 24.67 -2.55
CA GLU A 109 -2.15 25.65 -1.48
C GLU A 109 -2.63 25.01 -0.18
N SER A 110 -3.57 24.06 -0.26
CA SER A 110 -4.07 23.30 0.90
C SER A 110 -2.98 22.45 1.53
N ALA A 111 -2.21 21.69 0.71
CA ALA A 111 -1.12 20.87 1.17
C ALA A 111 -0.03 21.71 1.86
N LEU A 112 0.38 22.82 1.26
CA LEU A 112 1.33 23.76 1.87
C LEU A 112 0.78 24.35 3.17
N GLY A 113 -0.50 24.69 3.23
CA GLY A 113 -1.17 25.19 4.43
C GLY A 113 -1.11 24.19 5.59
N VAL A 114 -1.35 22.91 5.32
CA VAL A 114 -1.24 21.82 6.31
C VAL A 114 0.20 21.64 6.78
N LEU A 115 1.17 21.54 5.87
CA LEU A 115 2.59 21.40 6.22
C LEU A 115 3.08 22.56 7.10
N ARG A 116 2.70 23.80 6.77
CA ARG A 116 3.06 24.97 7.56
C ARG A 116 2.41 24.94 8.94
N ALA A 117 1.15 24.58 9.05
CA ALA A 117 0.44 24.50 10.32
C ALA A 117 1.08 23.47 11.26
N THR A 118 1.40 22.29 10.75
CA THR A 118 2.05 21.20 11.53
C THR A 118 3.51 21.54 11.91
N TYR A 119 4.19 22.36 11.15
CA TYR A 119 5.56 22.82 11.47
C TYR A 119 5.61 23.96 12.49
N ALA A 120 4.48 24.51 12.93
CA ALA A 120 4.41 25.70 13.78
C ALA A 120 5.22 25.58 15.07
N ASP A 121 5.33 24.39 15.66
CA ASP A 121 6.08 24.17 16.91
C ASP A 121 7.60 24.34 16.75
N HIS A 122 8.11 24.22 15.54
CA HIS A 122 9.51 24.45 15.19
C HIS A 122 9.82 25.92 14.86
N VAL A 123 8.79 26.78 14.80
CA VAL A 123 8.96 28.21 14.52
C VAL A 123 9.18 28.98 15.83
N PRO A 124 10.10 29.97 15.86
CA PRO A 124 10.30 30.81 17.05
C PRO A 124 8.99 31.40 17.56
N LEU A 125 8.79 31.37 18.88
CA LEU A 125 7.52 31.70 19.54
C LEU A 125 6.92 33.04 19.07
N MET A 126 7.74 34.07 18.90
CA MET A 126 7.30 35.39 18.46
C MET A 126 6.72 35.42 17.03
N ARG A 127 7.02 34.39 16.21
CA ARG A 127 6.56 34.28 14.83
C ARG A 127 5.45 33.24 14.64
N ARG A 128 5.14 32.42 15.64
CA ARG A 128 4.17 31.32 15.51
C ARG A 128 2.80 31.79 15.08
N ILE A 129 2.28 32.87 15.67
CA ILE A 129 0.94 33.37 15.36
C ILE A 129 0.85 33.83 13.91
N SER A 130 1.83 34.60 13.43
CA SER A 130 1.85 35.05 12.02
C SER A 130 2.06 33.87 11.06
N TRP A 131 2.85 32.89 11.47
CA TRP A 131 3.09 31.67 10.69
C TRP A 131 1.82 30.84 10.50
N VAL A 132 1.07 30.60 11.60
CA VAL A 132 -0.20 29.87 11.55
C VAL A 132 -1.26 30.66 10.77
N LYS A 133 -1.33 31.98 10.92
CA LYS A 133 -2.24 32.81 10.11
C LYS A 133 -1.94 32.71 8.61
N ALA A 134 -0.67 32.71 8.22
CA ALA A 134 -0.30 32.51 6.80
C ALA A 134 -0.70 31.09 6.30
N SER A 135 -0.78 30.09 7.15
CA SER A 135 -1.36 28.78 6.79
C SER A 135 -2.88 28.90 6.57
N PHE A 136 -3.58 29.66 7.39
CA PHE A 136 -5.01 29.92 7.18
C PHE A 136 -5.26 30.66 5.86
N ASP A 137 -4.44 31.69 5.54
CA ASP A 137 -4.57 32.46 4.31
C ASP A 137 -4.48 31.56 3.06
N LEU A 138 -3.56 30.59 3.05
CA LEU A 138 -3.43 29.58 1.98
C LEU A 138 -4.70 28.73 1.87
N ILE A 139 -5.18 28.17 2.98
CA ILE A 139 -6.36 27.29 3.00
C ILE A 139 -7.62 28.08 2.63
N GLU A 140 -7.81 29.28 3.16
CA GLU A 140 -8.95 30.12 2.83
C GLU A 140 -8.89 30.61 1.37
N GLY A 141 -7.69 30.84 0.83
CA GLY A 141 -7.46 31.13 -0.58
C GLY A 141 -7.91 29.94 -1.46
N ALA A 142 -7.52 28.75 -1.10
CA ALA A 142 -7.92 27.50 -1.79
C ALA A 142 -9.43 27.26 -1.76
N LEU A 143 -10.09 27.46 -0.60
CA LEU A 143 -11.54 27.39 -0.47
C LEU A 143 -12.26 28.36 -1.39
N LYS A 144 -11.83 29.63 -1.42
CA LYS A 144 -12.41 30.65 -2.29
C LYS A 144 -12.21 30.32 -3.77
N ARG A 145 -11.02 29.84 -4.13
CA ARG A 145 -10.66 29.47 -5.51
C ARG A 145 -11.53 28.39 -6.09
N THR A 146 -11.93 27.43 -5.25
CA THR A 146 -12.82 26.32 -5.62
C THR A 146 -14.29 26.62 -5.34
N ALA A 147 -14.67 27.87 -5.05
CA ALA A 147 -16.04 28.26 -4.67
C ALA A 147 -16.60 27.42 -3.50
N HIS A 148 -15.75 26.89 -2.65
CA HIS A 148 -16.10 25.97 -1.55
C HIS A 148 -16.74 24.64 -2.00
N GLU A 149 -16.46 24.16 -3.20
CA GLU A 149 -17.04 22.91 -3.74
C GLU A 149 -16.01 21.77 -3.85
N HIS A 150 -14.75 21.98 -3.48
CA HIS A 150 -13.71 20.96 -3.58
C HIS A 150 -13.36 20.37 -2.20
N PRO A 151 -13.30 19.01 -2.05
CA PRO A 151 -13.11 18.36 -0.75
C PRO A 151 -11.77 18.67 -0.08
N VAL A 152 -10.67 18.78 -0.83
CA VAL A 152 -9.31 18.93 -0.26
C VAL A 152 -9.14 20.21 0.56
N PRO A 153 -9.55 21.42 0.10
CA PRO A 153 -9.50 22.62 0.94
C PRO A 153 -10.39 22.54 2.19
N HIS A 154 -11.55 21.88 2.11
CA HIS A 154 -12.40 21.62 3.28
C HIS A 154 -11.70 20.71 4.28
N TRP A 155 -11.06 19.65 3.80
CA TRP A 155 -10.28 18.75 4.64
C TRP A 155 -9.13 19.50 5.34
N ALA A 156 -8.34 20.26 4.60
CA ALA A 156 -7.23 21.05 5.16
C ALA A 156 -7.72 22.03 6.24
N ALA A 157 -8.82 22.76 5.96
CA ALA A 157 -9.43 23.67 6.93
C ALA A 157 -9.92 22.91 8.17
N GLY A 158 -10.68 21.84 7.99
CA GLY A 158 -11.21 21.04 9.10
C GLY A 158 -10.11 20.48 9.99
N MET A 159 -9.07 19.91 9.40
CA MET A 159 -7.96 19.29 10.12
C MET A 159 -7.10 20.32 10.86
N VAL A 160 -6.68 21.39 10.17
CA VAL A 160 -5.85 22.44 10.76
C VAL A 160 -6.60 23.20 11.85
N TYR A 161 -7.85 23.59 11.58
CA TYR A 161 -8.64 24.38 12.55
C TYR A 161 -9.01 23.56 13.80
N ALA A 162 -9.12 22.24 13.70
CA ALA A 162 -9.35 21.36 14.85
C ALA A 162 -8.15 21.31 15.81
N GLN A 163 -6.94 21.46 15.28
CA GLN A 163 -5.69 21.29 16.03
C GLN A 163 -5.11 22.59 16.60
N VAL A 164 -5.52 23.74 16.10
CA VAL A 164 -4.96 25.03 16.56
C VAL A 164 -5.48 25.40 17.95
N PRO A 165 -4.66 26.13 18.75
CA PRO A 165 -5.05 26.59 20.06
C PRO A 165 -6.36 27.39 20.08
N GLY A 166 -7.17 27.21 21.16
CA GLY A 166 -8.50 27.80 21.28
C GLY A 166 -8.61 29.32 21.11
N PHE A 167 -7.51 30.05 21.34
CA PHE A 167 -7.48 31.52 21.14
C PHE A 167 -7.59 31.96 19.65
N PHE A 168 -7.45 31.02 18.71
CA PHE A 168 -7.75 31.29 17.29
C PHE A 168 -9.24 31.24 16.97
N PHE A 169 -10.08 30.75 17.87
CA PHE A 169 -11.54 30.63 17.76
C PHE A 169 -12.00 29.87 16.49
N LYS A 170 -11.23 28.85 16.05
CA LYS A 170 -11.49 28.10 14.81
C LYS A 170 -12.26 26.79 14.99
N LYS A 171 -12.62 26.39 16.22
CA LYS A 171 -13.28 25.10 16.47
C LYS A 171 -14.63 24.95 15.73
N SER A 172 -15.45 26.01 15.68
CA SER A 172 -16.72 25.99 14.95
C SER A 172 -16.53 25.87 13.46
N ASP A 173 -15.51 26.54 12.92
CA ASP A 173 -15.15 26.44 11.51
C ASP A 173 -14.65 25.03 11.17
N ALA A 174 -13.85 24.42 12.04
CA ALA A 174 -13.41 23.03 11.89
C ALA A 174 -14.62 22.07 11.75
N ILE A 175 -15.57 22.14 12.70
CA ILE A 175 -16.77 21.31 12.65
C ILE A 175 -17.54 21.54 11.35
N LYS A 176 -17.72 22.79 10.93
CA LYS A 176 -18.41 23.13 9.68
C LYS A 176 -17.78 22.45 8.47
N HIS A 177 -16.47 22.55 8.32
CA HIS A 177 -15.76 21.96 7.17
C HIS A 177 -15.76 20.44 7.19
N LEU A 178 -15.55 19.84 8.37
CA LEU A 178 -15.59 18.38 8.52
C LEU A 178 -16.99 17.82 8.30
N THR A 179 -18.04 18.52 8.74
CA THR A 179 -19.43 18.14 8.48
C THR A 179 -19.76 18.23 6.99
N TRP A 180 -19.30 19.27 6.31
CA TRP A 180 -19.46 19.41 4.86
C TRP A 180 -18.94 18.17 4.10
N LEU A 181 -17.77 17.65 4.51
CA LEU A 181 -17.19 16.43 3.95
C LEU A 181 -18.01 15.18 4.30
N ALA A 182 -18.38 15.05 5.57
CA ALA A 182 -19.13 13.89 6.04
C ALA A 182 -20.53 13.73 5.41
N GLU A 183 -21.11 14.85 4.94
CA GLU A 183 -22.38 14.88 4.21
C GLU A 183 -22.22 14.58 2.71
N ARG A 184 -20.98 14.46 2.21
CA ARG A 184 -20.65 14.27 0.78
C ARG A 184 -19.62 13.17 0.60
N PRO A 185 -19.91 11.93 1.06
CA PRO A 185 -18.95 10.83 0.98
C PRO A 185 -18.52 10.51 -0.46
N GLU A 186 -19.35 10.79 -1.44
CA GLU A 186 -19.07 10.65 -2.87
C GLU A 186 -17.97 11.57 -3.38
N THR A 187 -17.63 12.62 -2.64
CA THR A 187 -16.53 13.54 -3.01
C THR A 187 -15.18 13.11 -2.49
N GLU A 188 -15.07 11.94 -1.86
CA GLU A 188 -13.84 11.44 -1.31
C GLU A 188 -12.77 11.26 -2.41
N PRO A 189 -11.66 12.00 -2.37
CA PRO A 189 -10.69 12.00 -3.48
C PRO A 189 -9.86 10.73 -3.54
N THR A 190 -9.80 9.98 -2.45
CA THR A 190 -9.10 8.71 -2.32
C THR A 190 -9.63 7.94 -1.12
N PHE A 191 -9.62 6.62 -1.21
CA PHE A 191 -10.09 5.75 -0.15
C PHE A 191 -9.38 6.02 1.18
N GLY A 192 -10.14 6.08 2.26
CA GLY A 192 -9.63 6.33 3.59
C GLY A 192 -9.37 7.80 3.93
N PHE A 193 -9.48 8.70 2.97
CA PHE A 193 -9.31 10.13 3.19
C PHE A 193 -10.28 10.66 4.27
N TYR A 194 -11.52 10.17 4.31
CA TYR A 194 -12.52 10.62 5.26
C TYR A 194 -12.50 9.89 6.61
N ARG A 195 -11.70 8.85 6.79
CA ARG A 195 -11.57 8.17 8.09
C ARG A 195 -11.24 9.15 9.21
N GLU A 196 -10.27 9.99 8.98
CA GLU A 196 -9.87 10.98 9.97
C GLU A 196 -10.88 12.11 10.11
N VAL A 197 -11.58 12.47 9.05
CA VAL A 197 -12.72 13.40 9.13
C VAL A 197 -13.73 12.90 10.17
N TYR A 198 -14.13 11.63 10.08
CA TYR A 198 -15.03 11.01 11.05
C TYR A 198 -14.42 10.94 12.45
N ARG A 199 -13.14 10.59 12.56
CA ARG A 199 -12.44 10.55 13.85
C ARG A 199 -12.38 11.93 14.50
N GLN A 200 -12.07 12.97 13.76
CA GLN A 200 -12.04 14.35 14.26
C GLN A 200 -13.44 14.85 14.63
N LEU A 201 -14.47 14.54 13.86
CA LEU A 201 -15.86 14.84 14.23
C LEU A 201 -16.25 14.16 15.53
N ALA A 202 -15.86 12.90 15.71
CA ALA A 202 -16.10 12.19 16.99
C ALA A 202 -15.43 12.88 18.18
N ALA A 203 -14.21 13.38 18.00
CA ALA A 203 -13.47 14.09 19.04
C ALA A 203 -14.02 15.51 19.34
N LEU A 204 -14.61 16.16 18.34
CA LEU A 204 -15.10 17.52 18.45
C LEU A 204 -16.56 17.62 18.90
N THR A 205 -17.36 16.56 18.71
CA THR A 205 -18.77 16.54 19.10
C THR A 205 -18.97 16.43 20.61
N ASN A 206 -19.99 17.10 21.11
CA ASN A 206 -20.46 16.95 22.50
C ASN A 206 -21.61 15.94 22.62
N ASP A 207 -22.11 15.41 21.51
CA ASP A 207 -23.16 14.40 21.48
C ASP A 207 -22.54 12.98 21.50
N PRO A 208 -22.73 12.20 22.58
CA PRO A 208 -22.15 10.87 22.69
C PRO A 208 -22.69 9.89 21.65
N LYS A 209 -23.92 10.06 21.16
CA LYS A 209 -24.52 9.18 20.14
C LYS A 209 -23.89 9.47 18.79
N ALA A 210 -23.80 10.73 18.40
CA ALA A 210 -23.12 11.15 17.20
C ALA A 210 -21.64 10.77 17.22
N GLY A 211 -20.96 10.92 18.37
CA GLY A 211 -19.57 10.53 18.54
C GLY A 211 -19.31 9.04 18.30
N LYS A 212 -20.20 8.15 18.81
CA LYS A 212 -20.11 6.71 18.54
C LYS A 212 -20.31 6.38 17.06
N GLU A 213 -21.26 7.03 16.41
CA GLU A 213 -21.50 6.79 14.98
C GLU A 213 -20.32 7.27 14.12
N TRP A 214 -19.76 8.43 14.42
CA TRP A 214 -18.55 8.90 13.73
C TRP A 214 -17.35 7.97 13.92
N LEU A 215 -17.15 7.43 15.14
CA LEU A 215 -16.09 6.43 15.37
C LEU A 215 -16.34 5.15 14.57
N ARG A 216 -17.57 4.69 14.49
CA ARG A 216 -17.93 3.52 13.68
C ARG A 216 -17.63 3.76 12.19
N LEU A 217 -18.02 4.92 11.66
CA LEU A 217 -17.76 5.29 10.25
C LEU A 217 -16.27 5.48 9.97
N SER A 218 -15.48 5.87 10.97
CA SER A 218 -14.04 5.98 10.82
C SER A 218 -13.33 4.63 10.64
N GLY A 219 -14.00 3.51 10.96
CA GLY A 219 -13.37 2.18 10.95
C GLY A 219 -12.27 2.02 12.01
N TYR A 220 -12.10 2.98 12.92
CA TYR A 220 -11.19 2.85 14.04
C TYR A 220 -11.82 1.94 15.10
N GLY A 221 -11.45 0.69 15.12
CA GLY A 221 -11.55 -0.14 16.32
C GLY A 221 -10.71 0.47 17.44
N VAL A 222 -11.01 0.13 18.65
CA VAL A 222 -10.61 0.82 19.90
C VAL A 222 -9.10 1.01 20.12
N GLN A 223 -8.20 0.55 19.27
CA GLN A 223 -6.76 0.52 19.52
C GLN A 223 -5.84 0.86 18.34
N GLN A 224 -6.29 1.59 17.34
CA GLN A 224 -5.37 1.93 16.26
C GLN A 224 -4.54 3.16 16.59
N PRO A 225 -3.20 3.12 16.41
CA PRO A 225 -2.34 4.28 16.52
C PRO A 225 -2.79 5.38 15.55
N GLN A 226 -2.44 6.61 15.87
CA GLN A 226 -2.73 7.78 15.03
C GLN A 226 -1.88 7.73 13.75
N ALA A 227 -2.20 6.80 12.85
CA ALA A 227 -1.57 6.77 11.54
C ALA A 227 -2.14 7.89 10.67
N PRO A 228 -1.32 8.53 9.87
CA PRO A 228 -1.79 9.55 8.93
C PRO A 228 -2.75 8.96 7.90
N LEU A 229 -3.58 9.72 7.47
CA LEU A 229 -4.91 9.76 6.93
C LEU A 229 -5.17 9.24 5.55
N ILE A 230 -4.16 8.97 4.75
CA ILE A 230 -4.32 8.70 3.32
C ILE A 230 -3.65 7.37 3.00
N GLY A 231 -3.98 6.35 3.76
CA GLY A 231 -3.55 4.99 3.46
C GLY A 231 -4.69 4.18 2.85
N TRP A 232 -4.35 3.27 1.96
CA TRP A 232 -5.30 2.35 1.37
C TRP A 232 -5.56 1.13 2.23
N PHE A 233 -4.63 0.84 3.17
CA PHE A 233 -4.72 -0.33 4.01
C PHE A 233 -5.26 0.04 5.38
N THR A 234 -6.13 -0.80 5.90
CA THR A 234 -6.72 -0.65 7.23
C THR A 234 -6.85 -2.01 7.90
N THR A 235 -6.80 -2.00 9.22
CA THR A 235 -7.15 -3.18 10.02
C THR A 235 -8.50 -2.95 10.68
N GLY A 236 -9.32 -3.98 10.70
CA GLY A 236 -10.62 -3.99 11.35
C GLY A 236 -10.83 -5.29 12.12
N PRO A 237 -12.04 -5.53 12.65
CA PRO A 237 -12.39 -6.78 13.33
C PRO A 237 -12.20 -8.03 12.45
N GLU A 238 -12.31 -7.85 11.15
CA GLU A 238 -12.21 -8.89 10.13
C GLU A 238 -10.78 -9.07 9.55
N GLY A 239 -9.80 -8.35 10.12
CA GLY A 239 -8.43 -8.34 9.64
C GLY A 239 -8.07 -7.14 8.78
N THR A 240 -7.01 -7.27 7.97
CA THR A 240 -6.56 -6.20 7.07
C THR A 240 -7.42 -6.19 5.80
N THR A 241 -7.85 -5.00 5.41
CA THR A 241 -8.51 -4.74 4.14
C THR A 241 -7.72 -3.71 3.36
N MET A 242 -7.81 -3.76 2.03
CA MET A 242 -7.22 -2.75 1.14
C MET A 242 -8.19 -1.62 0.81
N SER A 243 -9.31 -1.55 1.50
CA SER A 243 -10.26 -0.45 1.44
C SER A 243 -10.67 -0.05 2.86
N PRO A 244 -10.78 1.24 3.15
CA PRO A 244 -11.07 1.72 4.51
C PRO A 244 -12.52 1.49 4.94
N ARG A 245 -13.40 1.13 4.03
CA ARG A 245 -14.82 0.87 4.29
C ARG A 245 -15.42 -0.01 3.19
N PRO A 246 -16.53 -0.70 3.48
CA PRO A 246 -17.32 -1.37 2.46
C PRO A 246 -17.88 -0.38 1.42
N VAL A 247 -17.68 -0.70 0.15
CA VAL A 247 -18.18 0.10 -0.98
C VAL A 247 -18.74 -0.84 -2.04
N LEU A 248 -19.87 -0.44 -2.62
CA LEU A 248 -20.40 -0.97 -3.86
C LEU A 248 -20.18 0.07 -4.95
N ASP A 249 -19.49 -0.31 -6.02
CA ASP A 249 -19.26 0.50 -7.20
C ASP A 249 -19.82 -0.19 -8.44
N GLU A 250 -20.56 0.53 -9.27
CA GLU A 250 -21.05 0.03 -10.54
C GLU A 250 -20.06 0.40 -11.65
N VAL A 251 -19.09 -0.47 -11.89
CA VAL A 251 -18.07 -0.28 -12.93
C VAL A 251 -18.71 -0.15 -14.32
N VAL A 252 -19.72 -0.97 -14.59
CA VAL A 252 -20.60 -0.87 -15.75
C VAL A 252 -22.03 -0.85 -15.23
N GLU A 253 -22.73 0.24 -15.46
CA GLU A 253 -24.07 0.52 -14.91
C GLU A 253 -25.03 -0.67 -15.12
N GLY A 254 -25.56 -1.18 -14.02
CA GLY A 254 -26.47 -2.31 -13.98
C GLY A 254 -25.89 -3.65 -14.43
N ARG A 255 -24.58 -3.77 -14.68
CA ARG A 255 -23.97 -4.95 -15.27
C ARG A 255 -22.78 -5.51 -14.51
N ILE A 256 -21.83 -4.66 -14.10
CA ILE A 256 -20.63 -5.07 -13.36
C ILE A 256 -20.58 -4.29 -12.05
N PHE A 257 -20.62 -5.03 -10.97
CA PHE A 257 -20.62 -4.53 -9.61
C PHE A 257 -19.31 -4.94 -8.93
N ALA A 258 -18.56 -3.97 -8.43
CA ALA A 258 -17.36 -4.19 -7.64
C ALA A 258 -17.63 -3.92 -6.18
N LEU A 259 -17.22 -4.82 -5.30
CA LEU A 259 -17.43 -4.71 -3.85
C LEU A 259 -16.08 -4.74 -3.15
N TYR A 260 -15.73 -3.62 -2.55
CA TYR A 260 -14.46 -3.35 -1.88
C TYR A 260 -14.64 -3.31 -0.36
N GLY A 261 -13.61 -3.69 0.40
CA GLY A 261 -13.56 -3.47 1.84
C GLY A 261 -14.30 -4.49 2.70
N PHE A 262 -14.59 -5.67 2.17
CA PHE A 262 -15.19 -6.78 2.91
C PHE A 262 -14.18 -7.82 3.39
N GLY A 263 -12.99 -7.80 2.85
CA GLY A 263 -11.88 -8.68 3.17
C GLY A 263 -10.58 -8.13 2.61
N PHE A 264 -9.57 -8.97 2.46
CA PHE A 264 -8.29 -8.56 1.90
C PHE A 264 -8.41 -8.31 0.39
N SER A 265 -9.07 -9.22 -0.35
CA SER A 265 -9.37 -9.06 -1.77
C SER A 265 -10.75 -8.47 -2.01
N ASP A 266 -10.97 -8.04 -3.24
CA ASP A 266 -12.24 -7.54 -3.75
C ASP A 266 -13.05 -8.68 -4.38
N VAL A 267 -14.36 -8.45 -4.53
CA VAL A 267 -15.28 -9.38 -5.17
C VAL A 267 -16.07 -8.64 -6.22
N PHE A 268 -16.28 -9.29 -7.35
CA PHE A 268 -17.07 -8.70 -8.43
C PHE A 268 -18.27 -9.57 -8.77
N PHE A 269 -19.34 -8.93 -9.23
CA PHE A 269 -20.52 -9.62 -9.76
C PHE A 269 -20.84 -9.08 -11.13
N VAL A 270 -21.19 -9.99 -12.04
CA VAL A 270 -21.58 -9.67 -13.41
C VAL A 270 -22.99 -10.19 -13.65
N LEU A 271 -23.89 -9.31 -14.07
CA LEU A 271 -25.23 -9.70 -14.51
C LEU A 271 -25.16 -10.12 -15.99
N SER A 272 -25.72 -11.29 -16.32
CA SER A 272 -25.80 -11.79 -17.69
C SER A 272 -26.63 -10.88 -18.62
N ASP A 273 -26.47 -11.03 -19.95
CA ASP A 273 -27.19 -10.21 -20.94
C ASP A 273 -28.69 -10.41 -20.88
N ASP A 274 -29.15 -11.62 -20.59
CA ASP A 274 -30.57 -11.91 -20.42
C ASP A 274 -31.14 -11.55 -19.03
N GLY A 275 -30.28 -11.07 -18.12
CA GLY A 275 -30.64 -10.65 -16.77
C GLY A 275 -31.06 -11.77 -15.81
N LYS A 276 -30.80 -13.05 -16.15
CA LYS A 276 -31.27 -14.19 -15.35
C LYS A 276 -30.20 -14.87 -14.54
N GLU A 277 -28.91 -14.55 -14.76
CA GLU A 277 -27.79 -15.17 -14.08
C GLU A 277 -26.89 -14.11 -13.47
N LEU A 278 -26.45 -14.33 -12.24
CA LEU A 278 -25.44 -13.55 -11.57
C LEU A 278 -24.17 -14.38 -11.49
N ILE A 279 -23.09 -13.83 -12.00
CA ILE A 279 -21.78 -14.47 -12.08
C ILE A 279 -20.89 -13.80 -11.05
N ALA A 280 -20.31 -14.55 -10.10
CA ALA A 280 -19.30 -14.04 -9.19
C ALA A 280 -17.92 -14.13 -9.86
N VAL A 281 -17.09 -13.13 -9.71
CA VAL A 281 -15.67 -13.18 -10.07
C VAL A 281 -14.87 -13.04 -8.77
N ASP A 282 -14.10 -14.07 -8.49
CA ASP A 282 -13.50 -14.41 -7.20
C ASP A 282 -14.51 -14.64 -6.07
N ALA A 283 -14.06 -15.27 -5.01
CA ALA A 283 -14.88 -15.60 -3.84
C ALA A 283 -14.50 -14.81 -2.58
N GLY A 284 -13.52 -13.92 -2.70
CA GLY A 284 -13.07 -13.13 -1.56
C GLY A 284 -12.35 -13.96 -0.49
N THR A 285 -12.07 -13.30 0.62
CA THR A 285 -11.18 -13.80 1.67
C THR A 285 -11.82 -14.91 2.52
N GLN A 286 -13.11 -14.82 2.82
CA GLN A 286 -13.81 -15.70 3.77
C GLN A 286 -15.29 -15.82 3.43
N PRO A 287 -16.00 -16.91 3.84
CA PRO A 287 -17.41 -17.08 3.54
C PRO A 287 -18.30 -15.94 4.02
N HIS A 288 -18.04 -15.43 5.23
CA HIS A 288 -18.83 -14.34 5.79
C HIS A 288 -18.54 -12.98 5.12
N SER A 289 -17.32 -12.78 4.62
CA SER A 289 -16.95 -11.58 3.87
C SER A 289 -17.68 -11.52 2.53
N LEU A 290 -17.67 -12.64 1.78
CA LEU A 290 -18.41 -12.75 0.53
C LEU A 290 -19.93 -12.60 0.76
N LYS A 291 -20.45 -13.22 1.82
CA LYS A 291 -21.85 -13.05 2.20
C LYS A 291 -22.21 -11.58 2.45
N ALA A 292 -21.38 -10.88 3.21
CA ALA A 292 -21.62 -9.47 3.52
C ALA A 292 -21.56 -8.59 2.26
N ALA A 293 -20.64 -8.88 1.34
CA ALA A 293 -20.58 -8.22 0.03
C ALA A 293 -21.85 -8.46 -0.80
N HIS A 294 -22.29 -9.71 -0.89
CA HIS A 294 -23.51 -10.08 -1.60
C HIS A 294 -24.75 -9.47 -0.95
N ASP A 295 -24.86 -9.46 0.38
CA ASP A 295 -25.96 -8.83 1.10
C ASP A 295 -26.04 -7.31 0.79
N LEU A 296 -24.90 -6.61 0.71
CA LEU A 296 -24.89 -5.19 0.31
C LEU A 296 -25.36 -5.00 -1.13
N LEU A 297 -24.91 -5.85 -2.05
CA LEU A 297 -25.35 -5.83 -3.45
C LEU A 297 -26.86 -6.02 -3.56
N LEU A 298 -27.42 -7.04 -2.89
CA LEU A 298 -28.86 -7.30 -2.90
C LEU A 298 -29.68 -6.21 -2.21
N ALA A 299 -29.12 -5.54 -1.21
CA ALA A 299 -29.79 -4.39 -0.57
C ALA A 299 -29.92 -3.20 -1.54
N ALA A 300 -28.93 -3.00 -2.41
CA ALA A 300 -28.97 -1.95 -3.44
C ALA A 300 -29.79 -2.38 -4.67
N HIS A 301 -29.69 -3.65 -5.06
CA HIS A 301 -30.31 -4.23 -6.26
C HIS A 301 -31.13 -5.48 -5.92
N PRO A 302 -32.33 -5.33 -5.30
CA PRO A 302 -33.10 -6.46 -4.75
C PRO A 302 -33.68 -7.42 -5.79
N ASN A 303 -33.59 -7.09 -7.06
CA ASN A 303 -34.13 -7.91 -8.15
C ASN A 303 -33.06 -8.72 -8.89
N LEU A 304 -31.81 -8.73 -8.43
CA LEU A 304 -30.76 -9.53 -9.03
C LEU A 304 -31.07 -11.04 -8.86
N PRO A 305 -30.73 -11.86 -9.86
CA PRO A 305 -30.90 -13.31 -9.78
C PRO A 305 -29.90 -13.93 -8.79
N ASN A 306 -30.09 -15.23 -8.51
CA ASN A 306 -29.13 -15.99 -7.71
C ASN A 306 -27.78 -16.11 -8.42
N ILE A 307 -26.71 -16.29 -7.63
CA ILE A 307 -25.38 -16.61 -8.16
C ILE A 307 -25.41 -18.03 -8.73
N THR A 308 -25.14 -18.18 -10.01
CA THR A 308 -25.18 -19.47 -10.72
C THR A 308 -23.80 -19.97 -11.10
N THR A 309 -22.86 -19.05 -11.24
CA THR A 309 -21.50 -19.33 -11.71
C THR A 309 -20.50 -18.51 -10.91
N ALA A 310 -19.34 -19.10 -10.67
CA ALA A 310 -18.16 -18.39 -10.16
C ALA A 310 -16.97 -18.59 -11.09
N LEU A 311 -16.25 -17.52 -11.35
CA LEU A 311 -15.03 -17.48 -12.15
C LEU A 311 -13.90 -17.05 -11.24
N ILE A 312 -12.87 -17.89 -11.09
CA ILE A 312 -11.77 -17.66 -10.15
C ILE A 312 -10.52 -17.26 -10.92
N THR A 313 -9.94 -16.13 -10.56
CA THR A 313 -8.74 -15.60 -11.21
C THR A 313 -7.50 -16.40 -10.89
N HIS A 314 -7.34 -16.82 -9.62
CA HIS A 314 -6.27 -17.70 -9.13
C HIS A 314 -6.63 -18.25 -7.75
N ALA A 315 -5.89 -19.24 -7.27
CA ALA A 315 -6.26 -20.00 -6.07
C ALA A 315 -5.58 -19.54 -4.77
N HIS A 316 -5.24 -18.25 -4.67
CA HIS A 316 -4.82 -17.69 -3.38
C HIS A 316 -5.99 -17.65 -2.39
N TRP A 317 -5.63 -17.72 -1.11
CA TRP A 317 -6.56 -17.82 0.03
C TRP A 317 -7.61 -16.70 0.05
N ASP A 318 -7.25 -15.51 -0.37
CA ASP A 318 -8.13 -14.34 -0.35
C ASP A 318 -9.03 -14.25 -1.59
N HIS A 319 -8.76 -15.03 -2.65
CA HIS A 319 -9.62 -15.12 -3.84
C HIS A 319 -10.55 -16.33 -3.82
N VAL A 320 -10.20 -17.38 -3.08
CA VAL A 320 -11.01 -18.59 -2.99
C VAL A 320 -11.66 -18.82 -1.64
N GLY A 321 -11.27 -18.08 -0.60
CA GLY A 321 -11.67 -18.36 0.79
C GLY A 321 -13.18 -18.37 1.03
N GLY A 322 -13.95 -17.62 0.26
CA GLY A 322 -15.41 -17.58 0.37
C GLY A 322 -16.17 -18.64 -0.43
N HIS A 323 -15.48 -19.58 -1.12
CA HIS A 323 -16.15 -20.55 -2.01
C HIS A 323 -17.17 -21.45 -1.31
N GLN A 324 -17.05 -21.66 0.00
CA GLN A 324 -18.05 -22.42 0.77
C GLN A 324 -19.38 -21.70 0.80
N TYR A 325 -19.40 -20.37 0.97
CA TYR A 325 -20.63 -19.60 0.88
C TYR A 325 -21.32 -19.77 -0.48
N LEU A 326 -20.54 -19.79 -1.59
CA LEU A 326 -21.08 -20.01 -2.93
C LEU A 326 -21.77 -21.38 -3.03
N ARG A 327 -21.14 -22.44 -2.51
CA ARG A 327 -21.66 -23.81 -2.52
C ARG A 327 -22.88 -23.98 -1.59
N GLU A 328 -22.90 -23.30 -0.45
CA GLU A 328 -24.06 -23.28 0.45
C GLU A 328 -25.23 -22.53 -0.17
N HIS A 329 -24.96 -21.41 -0.84
CA HIS A 329 -25.96 -20.59 -1.51
C HIS A 329 -26.55 -21.29 -2.74
N ASN A 330 -25.71 -21.99 -3.51
CA ASN A 330 -26.10 -22.78 -4.67
C ASN A 330 -25.23 -24.07 -4.72
N PRO A 331 -25.78 -25.23 -4.26
CA PRO A 331 -25.02 -26.49 -4.28
C PRO A 331 -24.60 -26.97 -5.67
N ASP A 332 -25.30 -26.54 -6.71
CA ASP A 332 -25.02 -26.91 -8.10
C ASP A 332 -24.19 -25.85 -8.83
N ILE A 333 -23.59 -24.91 -8.11
CA ILE A 333 -22.80 -23.82 -8.71
C ILE A 333 -21.67 -24.33 -9.58
N ALA A 334 -21.55 -23.77 -10.79
CA ALA A 334 -20.41 -24.00 -11.66
C ALA A 334 -19.25 -23.08 -11.24
N ILE A 335 -18.13 -23.67 -10.84
CA ILE A 335 -16.91 -22.95 -10.46
C ILE A 335 -15.85 -23.21 -11.52
N TYR A 336 -15.49 -22.20 -12.28
CA TYR A 336 -14.41 -22.22 -13.27
C TYR A 336 -13.14 -21.65 -12.65
N GLY A 337 -12.02 -22.35 -12.79
CA GLY A 337 -10.72 -21.92 -12.30
C GLY A 337 -9.62 -22.61 -13.07
N SER A 338 -8.38 -22.16 -12.94
CA SER A 338 -7.25 -22.77 -13.62
C SER A 338 -7.09 -24.25 -13.26
N ALA A 339 -6.73 -25.08 -14.23
CA ALA A 339 -6.39 -26.47 -13.99
C ALA A 339 -5.14 -26.65 -13.09
N ASN A 340 -4.31 -25.62 -12.99
CA ASN A 340 -3.11 -25.62 -12.15
C ASN A 340 -3.39 -25.23 -10.68
N PHE A 341 -4.64 -25.00 -10.32
CA PHE A 341 -5.04 -24.57 -8.96
C PHE A 341 -4.41 -25.41 -7.84
N ALA A 342 -4.27 -26.73 -8.07
CA ALA A 342 -3.75 -27.66 -7.05
C ALA A 342 -2.31 -27.33 -6.66
N THR A 343 -1.49 -26.84 -7.58
CA THR A 343 -0.10 -26.43 -7.28
C THR A 343 -0.07 -25.26 -6.28
N VAL A 344 -0.95 -24.29 -6.47
CA VAL A 344 -1.03 -23.11 -5.60
C VAL A 344 -1.67 -23.48 -4.25
N THR A 345 -2.81 -24.17 -4.24
CA THR A 345 -3.47 -24.58 -2.98
C THR A 345 -2.62 -25.52 -2.16
N GLU A 346 -1.88 -26.46 -2.76
CA GLU A 346 -0.95 -27.34 -2.06
C GLU A 346 0.18 -26.53 -1.40
N ARG A 347 0.70 -25.52 -2.08
CA ARG A 347 1.73 -24.64 -1.53
C ARG A 347 1.17 -23.80 -0.36
N VAL A 348 0.02 -23.17 -0.54
CA VAL A 348 -0.65 -22.40 0.51
C VAL A 348 -0.94 -23.29 1.72
N ASN A 349 -1.47 -24.49 1.51
CA ASN A 349 -1.78 -25.42 2.58
C ASN A 349 -0.53 -25.93 3.32
N ARG A 350 0.56 -26.19 2.60
CA ARG A 350 1.84 -26.56 3.21
C ARG A 350 2.42 -25.41 4.04
N ASP A 351 2.29 -24.19 3.54
CA ASP A 351 2.91 -23.00 4.11
C ASP A 351 1.98 -22.26 5.09
N HIS A 352 0.78 -22.74 5.35
CA HIS A 352 -0.21 -22.14 6.27
C HIS A 352 0.30 -21.96 7.72
N SER A 353 1.40 -22.60 8.09
CA SER A 353 2.01 -22.47 9.41
C SER A 353 2.54 -21.07 9.72
N TYR A 354 2.81 -20.26 8.72
CA TYR A 354 3.01 -18.84 8.92
C TYR A 354 1.68 -18.14 8.66
N SER A 355 0.83 -18.11 9.59
CA SER A 355 -0.37 -17.34 9.44
C SER A 355 0.01 -15.86 9.33
N PHE A 356 -0.13 -15.38 8.15
CA PHE A 356 0.01 -13.98 7.79
C PHE A 356 -0.99 -13.10 8.56
N PHE A 357 -2.11 -13.69 8.92
CA PHE A 357 -3.21 -13.05 9.65
C PHE A 357 -3.42 -13.68 11.02
N ARG A 358 -2.41 -13.66 11.88
CA ARG A 358 -2.51 -14.23 13.23
C ARG A 358 -3.59 -13.59 14.10
N GLY A 359 -3.87 -12.30 13.87
CA GLY A 359 -4.91 -11.57 14.59
C GLY A 359 -6.28 -11.63 13.96
N ALA A 360 -6.41 -12.04 12.70
CA ALA A 360 -7.68 -12.30 12.06
C ALA A 360 -8.13 -13.72 12.38
N ASN A 361 -9.41 -13.92 12.58
CA ASN A 361 -10.01 -15.27 12.70
C ASN A 361 -9.98 -15.99 11.34
N PHE A 362 -8.76 -16.10 10.75
CA PHE A 362 -8.56 -16.74 9.46
C PHE A 362 -8.48 -18.26 9.63
N ASP A 363 -9.42 -18.94 9.01
CA ASP A 363 -9.48 -20.39 9.00
C ASP A 363 -9.00 -20.92 7.64
N HIS A 364 -7.81 -21.50 7.59
CA HIS A 364 -7.22 -22.07 6.38
C HIS A 364 -7.99 -23.26 5.81
N THR A 365 -8.88 -23.88 6.57
CA THR A 365 -9.68 -25.02 6.09
C THR A 365 -10.54 -24.67 4.89
N TRP A 366 -10.89 -23.41 4.70
CA TRP A 366 -11.63 -22.95 3.52
C TRP A 366 -10.82 -23.08 2.24
N VAL A 367 -9.54 -22.82 2.31
CA VAL A 367 -8.65 -22.94 1.14
C VAL A 367 -8.35 -24.40 0.83
N GLU A 368 -8.15 -25.23 1.87
CA GLU A 368 -7.87 -26.67 1.73
C GLU A 368 -8.97 -27.41 0.96
N SER A 369 -10.22 -26.97 1.09
CA SER A 369 -11.37 -27.60 0.44
C SER A 369 -11.68 -27.04 -0.95
N TYR A 370 -10.94 -26.01 -1.40
CA TYR A 370 -11.19 -25.44 -2.71
C TYR A 370 -10.77 -26.37 -3.85
N ALA A 371 -11.69 -26.55 -4.79
CA ALA A 371 -11.44 -27.16 -6.09
C ALA A 371 -12.47 -26.62 -7.08
N PRO A 372 -12.07 -26.18 -8.30
CA PRO A 372 -13.02 -25.80 -9.32
C PRO A 372 -13.81 -27.02 -9.80
N THR A 373 -15.10 -26.81 -10.13
CA THR A 373 -15.90 -27.88 -10.76
C THR A 373 -15.56 -28.02 -12.26
N HIS A 374 -15.03 -26.94 -12.86
CA HIS A 374 -14.65 -26.86 -14.27
C HIS A 374 -13.22 -26.30 -14.37
N PRO A 375 -12.18 -27.16 -14.31
CA PRO A 375 -10.80 -26.72 -14.44
C PRO A 375 -10.45 -26.36 -15.89
N ILE A 376 -9.89 -25.17 -16.10
CA ILE A 376 -9.53 -24.61 -17.40
C ILE A 376 -8.02 -24.77 -17.61
N SER A 377 -7.64 -25.48 -18.69
CA SER A 377 -6.23 -25.72 -19.04
C SER A 377 -5.75 -24.98 -20.30
N ALA A 378 -6.66 -24.42 -21.08
CA ALA A 378 -6.38 -23.68 -22.30
C ALA A 378 -7.43 -22.55 -22.48
N PRO A 379 -7.14 -21.53 -23.27
CA PRO A 379 -8.12 -20.48 -23.55
C PRO A 379 -9.45 -21.05 -24.04
N GLU A 380 -10.53 -20.63 -23.41
CA GLU A 380 -11.89 -21.08 -23.67
C GLU A 380 -12.85 -19.89 -23.62
N THR A 381 -13.94 -19.93 -24.40
CA THR A 381 -15.02 -18.95 -24.33
C THR A 381 -16.30 -19.64 -23.88
N LEU A 382 -16.89 -19.11 -22.80
CA LEU A 382 -18.19 -19.54 -22.28
C LEU A 382 -19.25 -18.53 -22.70
N THR A 383 -20.47 -19.02 -22.93
CA THR A 383 -21.64 -18.13 -23.08
C THR A 383 -22.59 -18.41 -21.92
N ILE A 384 -22.78 -17.44 -21.04
CA ILE A 384 -23.63 -17.53 -19.83
C ILE A 384 -24.73 -16.46 -19.95
N GLY A 385 -25.98 -16.88 -20.03
CA GLY A 385 -27.11 -15.95 -20.16
C GLY A 385 -26.97 -14.96 -21.31
N GLY A 386 -26.34 -15.38 -22.42
CA GLY A 386 -26.04 -14.54 -23.58
C GLY A 386 -24.74 -13.73 -23.49
N THR A 387 -24.08 -13.70 -22.34
CA THR A 387 -22.80 -12.99 -22.15
C THR A 387 -21.64 -13.90 -22.52
N ASP A 388 -20.82 -13.50 -23.49
CA ASP A 388 -19.61 -14.20 -23.90
C ASP A 388 -18.44 -13.82 -23.01
N ILE A 389 -17.82 -14.81 -22.37
CA ILE A 389 -16.73 -14.66 -21.40
C ILE A 389 -15.55 -15.51 -21.86
N SER A 390 -14.43 -14.88 -22.14
CA SER A 390 -13.18 -15.58 -22.46
C SER A 390 -12.35 -15.82 -21.21
N LEU A 391 -12.07 -17.08 -20.92
CA LEU A 391 -11.19 -17.54 -19.84
C LEU A 391 -9.81 -17.83 -20.44
N ILE A 392 -8.78 -17.10 -20.01
CA ILE A 392 -7.45 -17.14 -20.61
C ILE A 392 -6.42 -17.46 -19.53
N PRO A 393 -6.04 -18.73 -19.34
CA PRO A 393 -4.95 -19.09 -18.43
C PRO A 393 -3.65 -18.39 -18.85
N VAL A 394 -2.93 -17.85 -17.88
CA VAL A 394 -1.63 -17.21 -18.05
C VAL A 394 -0.62 -17.77 -17.05
N THR A 395 0.64 -17.77 -17.45
CA THR A 395 1.75 -18.13 -16.56
C THR A 395 2.61 -16.90 -16.42
N GLY A 396 2.55 -16.27 -15.28
CA GLY A 396 3.26 -15.02 -15.03
C GLY A 396 2.37 -14.04 -14.26
N GLY A 397 2.99 -13.09 -13.62
CA GLY A 397 2.35 -12.33 -12.56
C GLY A 397 2.63 -12.99 -11.23
N GLU A 398 1.66 -13.03 -10.33
CA GLU A 398 1.86 -13.55 -8.98
C GLU A 398 1.91 -15.08 -8.92
N THR A 399 0.99 -15.77 -9.59
CA THR A 399 0.85 -17.24 -9.49
C THR A 399 0.93 -17.96 -10.82
N GLU A 400 1.17 -19.28 -10.74
CA GLU A 400 1.24 -20.18 -11.90
C GLU A 400 -0.15 -20.60 -12.43
N ASP A 401 -1.21 -20.34 -11.67
CA ASP A 401 -2.59 -20.68 -12.00
C ASP A 401 -3.45 -19.47 -12.36
N ALA A 402 -2.83 -18.34 -12.63
CA ALA A 402 -3.53 -17.12 -12.96
C ALA A 402 -4.37 -17.26 -14.25
N MET A 403 -5.54 -16.64 -14.26
CA MET A 403 -6.49 -16.66 -15.37
C MET A 403 -7.08 -15.27 -15.59
N LEU A 404 -6.94 -14.74 -16.81
CA LEU A 404 -7.65 -13.53 -17.20
C LEU A 404 -9.08 -13.89 -17.58
N ILE A 405 -10.04 -13.10 -17.11
CA ILE A 405 -11.47 -13.26 -17.40
C ILE A 405 -11.90 -12.03 -18.19
N HIS A 406 -12.11 -12.20 -19.51
CA HIS A 406 -12.39 -11.10 -20.41
C HIS A 406 -13.82 -11.14 -20.93
N ILE A 407 -14.56 -10.06 -20.72
CA ILE A 407 -15.93 -9.85 -21.21
C ILE A 407 -15.88 -8.72 -22.25
N LYS A 408 -15.61 -9.10 -23.49
CA LYS A 408 -15.41 -8.14 -24.59
C LYS A 408 -16.62 -7.22 -24.79
N GLY A 409 -17.83 -7.77 -24.67
CA GLY A 409 -19.08 -6.99 -24.81
C GLY A 409 -19.27 -5.90 -23.76
N LEU A 410 -18.57 -5.99 -22.63
CA LEU A 410 -18.55 -5.00 -21.55
C LEU A 410 -17.20 -4.28 -21.45
N GLU A 411 -16.32 -4.44 -22.44
CA GLU A 411 -14.98 -3.84 -22.49
C GLU A 411 -14.18 -4.02 -21.18
N THR A 412 -14.36 -5.17 -20.50
CA THR A 412 -13.86 -5.42 -19.15
C THR A 412 -12.99 -6.67 -19.11
N VAL A 413 -11.85 -6.59 -18.44
CA VAL A 413 -11.03 -7.73 -18.06
C VAL A 413 -10.77 -7.75 -16.56
N PHE A 414 -11.02 -8.90 -15.92
CA PHE A 414 -10.61 -9.17 -14.56
C PHE A 414 -9.27 -9.88 -14.60
N VAL A 415 -8.30 -9.36 -13.91
CA VAL A 415 -6.91 -9.80 -14.00
C VAL A 415 -6.39 -10.45 -12.72
N GLY A 416 -7.19 -10.44 -11.65
CA GLY A 416 -6.69 -10.89 -10.35
C GLY A 416 -5.43 -10.13 -9.98
N ASP A 417 -4.36 -10.85 -9.63
CA ASP A 417 -3.11 -10.28 -9.14
C ASP A 417 -1.94 -10.43 -10.12
N VAL A 418 -2.23 -10.54 -11.42
CA VAL A 418 -1.17 -10.68 -12.43
C VAL A 418 -0.27 -9.44 -12.56
N VAL A 419 -0.73 -8.29 -12.11
CA VAL A 419 0.07 -7.07 -11.98
C VAL A 419 0.23 -6.74 -10.51
N MET A 420 1.19 -7.39 -9.86
CA MET A 420 1.46 -7.28 -8.44
C MET A 420 2.73 -6.45 -8.21
N PRO A 421 2.68 -5.33 -7.49
CA PRO A 421 3.87 -4.53 -7.20
C PRO A 421 4.72 -5.11 -6.06
N TRP A 422 4.17 -6.04 -5.26
CA TRP A 422 4.77 -6.54 -4.02
C TRP A 422 5.42 -7.90 -4.17
N TYR A 423 5.91 -8.24 -5.35
CA TYR A 423 6.70 -9.45 -5.56
C TYR A 423 7.86 -9.55 -4.60
N GLY A 424 8.07 -10.74 -4.03
CA GLY A 424 9.22 -11.00 -3.19
C GLY A 424 9.12 -10.40 -1.79
N GLU A 425 8.00 -9.91 -1.38
CA GLU A 425 7.72 -9.78 0.04
C GLU A 425 7.81 -11.17 0.69
N PRO A 426 8.17 -11.26 1.98
CA PRO A 426 8.49 -12.55 2.61
C PRO A 426 7.41 -13.62 2.48
N TRP A 427 6.20 -13.22 2.20
CA TRP A 427 5.04 -14.09 2.08
C TRP A 427 4.67 -14.44 0.64
N VAL A 428 5.11 -13.64 -0.32
CA VAL A 428 4.84 -13.83 -1.73
C VAL A 428 6.08 -14.38 -2.40
N ASN A 429 6.35 -15.66 -2.15
CA ASN A 429 7.48 -16.37 -2.77
C ASN A 429 7.26 -16.67 -4.25
N GLU A 430 6.08 -16.41 -4.74
CA GLU A 430 5.60 -16.69 -6.06
C GLU A 430 5.89 -15.53 -7.02
N GLY A 431 5.61 -15.75 -8.28
CA GLY A 431 5.77 -14.75 -9.32
C GLY A 431 7.21 -14.55 -9.79
N PHE A 432 7.33 -14.38 -11.09
CA PHE A 432 8.59 -14.09 -11.76
C PHE A 432 8.50 -12.73 -12.43
N VAL A 433 9.33 -11.80 -12.00
CA VAL A 433 9.36 -10.44 -12.54
C VAL A 433 9.58 -10.43 -14.05
N SER A 434 10.38 -11.38 -14.56
CA SER A 434 10.65 -11.50 -16.00
C SER A 434 9.40 -11.87 -16.84
N THR A 435 8.48 -12.65 -16.28
CA THR A 435 7.24 -13.06 -16.98
C THR A 435 6.09 -12.07 -16.77
N ALA A 436 6.17 -11.23 -15.75
CA ALA A 436 5.16 -10.22 -15.46
C ALA A 436 4.97 -9.25 -16.65
N THR A 437 6.06 -8.87 -17.31
CA THR A 437 6.00 -8.00 -18.50
C THR A 437 5.19 -8.63 -19.63
N ASP A 438 5.38 -9.91 -19.90
CA ASP A 438 4.66 -10.63 -20.96
C ASP A 438 3.17 -10.76 -20.61
N THR A 439 2.85 -10.95 -19.34
CA THR A 439 1.45 -11.00 -18.86
C THR A 439 0.79 -9.62 -18.97
N MET A 440 1.49 -8.54 -18.62
CA MET A 440 0.98 -7.18 -18.84
C MET A 440 0.70 -6.93 -20.34
N ASP A 441 1.59 -7.37 -21.23
CA ASP A 441 1.37 -7.25 -22.69
C ASP A 441 0.12 -7.99 -23.16
N ARG A 442 -0.18 -9.16 -22.58
CA ARG A 442 -1.43 -9.88 -22.87
C ARG A 442 -2.66 -9.13 -22.41
N VAL A 443 -2.62 -8.55 -21.19
CA VAL A 443 -3.73 -7.73 -20.68
C VAL A 443 -3.96 -6.51 -21.57
N ILE A 444 -2.89 -5.79 -21.94
CA ILE A 444 -2.95 -4.61 -22.81
C ILE A 444 -3.51 -4.97 -24.19
N ALA A 445 -3.16 -6.15 -24.74
CA ALA A 445 -3.64 -6.60 -26.03
C ALA A 445 -5.15 -6.93 -26.06
N LEU A 446 -5.82 -7.05 -24.92
CA LEU A 446 -7.27 -7.22 -24.85
C LEU A 446 -8.03 -5.91 -25.08
N GLU A 447 -7.34 -4.76 -25.06
CA GLU A 447 -7.90 -3.42 -25.32
C GLU A 447 -9.14 -3.11 -24.47
N ALA A 448 -9.17 -3.65 -23.23
CA ALA A 448 -10.28 -3.43 -22.30
C ALA A 448 -10.23 -2.02 -21.70
N THR A 449 -11.37 -1.35 -21.65
CA THR A 449 -11.53 -0.05 -20.99
C THR A 449 -11.42 -0.21 -19.46
N HIS A 450 -12.01 -1.28 -18.93
CA HIS A 450 -11.99 -1.60 -17.49
C HIS A 450 -11.02 -2.77 -17.25
N VAL A 451 -9.92 -2.47 -16.59
CA VAL A 451 -8.95 -3.48 -16.11
C VAL A 451 -9.11 -3.57 -14.59
N LEU A 452 -9.74 -4.65 -14.12
CA LEU A 452 -10.12 -4.85 -12.73
C LEU A 452 -9.19 -5.86 -12.07
N HIS A 453 -8.51 -5.41 -11.03
CA HIS A 453 -7.58 -6.21 -10.25
C HIS A 453 -8.27 -6.81 -9.03
N GLY A 454 -7.66 -7.82 -8.44
CA GLY A 454 -8.17 -8.48 -7.22
C GLY A 454 -8.19 -7.60 -5.98
N HIS A 455 -7.53 -6.45 -6.05
CA HIS A 455 -7.46 -5.47 -4.95
C HIS A 455 -7.69 -4.06 -5.49
N PHE A 456 -8.55 -3.30 -4.83
CA PHE A 456 -8.92 -1.96 -5.26
C PHE A 456 -7.73 -1.03 -5.55
N PRO A 457 -6.69 -0.97 -4.70
CA PRO A 457 -5.56 -0.09 -4.99
C PRO A 457 -4.85 -0.45 -6.30
N LEU A 458 -4.79 -1.73 -6.66
CA LEU A 458 -4.19 -2.18 -7.93
C LEU A 458 -5.03 -1.73 -9.13
N THR A 459 -6.35 -1.79 -9.02
CA THR A 459 -7.26 -1.28 -10.07
C THR A 459 -7.02 0.21 -10.32
N VAL A 460 -6.80 1.00 -9.28
CA VAL A 460 -6.52 2.44 -9.40
C VAL A 460 -5.12 2.69 -9.97
N LEU A 461 -4.11 1.94 -9.52
CA LEU A 461 -2.72 2.15 -9.90
C LEU A 461 -2.40 1.65 -11.31
N TYR A 462 -2.93 0.49 -11.67
CA TYR A 462 -2.53 -0.27 -12.86
C TYR A 462 -3.68 -0.51 -13.84
N GLY A 463 -4.80 0.18 -13.68
CA GLY A 463 -5.92 0.13 -14.63
C GLY A 463 -5.75 1.06 -15.82
N GLY A 464 -6.44 0.77 -16.91
CA GLY A 464 -6.54 1.62 -18.09
C GLY A 464 -5.20 2.02 -18.70
N GLU A 465 -5.05 3.31 -19.01
CA GLU A 465 -3.82 3.86 -19.62
C GLU A 465 -2.60 3.76 -18.70
N ASN A 466 -2.81 3.76 -17.38
CA ASN A 466 -1.72 3.65 -16.41
C ASN A 466 -0.96 2.33 -16.56
N LEU A 467 -1.63 1.23 -16.92
CA LEU A 467 -0.98 -0.06 -17.13
C LEU A 467 0.05 -0.01 -18.25
N GLN A 468 -0.24 0.68 -19.34
CA GLN A 468 0.70 0.81 -20.47
C GLN A 468 1.95 1.59 -20.07
N VAL A 469 1.78 2.67 -19.29
CA VAL A 469 2.89 3.47 -18.78
C VAL A 469 3.70 2.65 -17.78
N TYR A 470 3.03 2.01 -16.83
CA TYR A 470 3.68 1.18 -15.82
C TYR A 470 4.45 0.01 -16.45
N ARG A 471 3.89 -0.65 -17.46
CA ARG A 471 4.56 -1.74 -18.16
C ARG A 471 5.91 -1.31 -18.77
N ARG A 472 6.00 -0.11 -19.33
CA ARG A 472 7.28 0.41 -19.85
C ARG A 472 8.26 0.68 -18.72
N MET A 473 7.80 1.31 -17.65
CA MET A 473 8.63 1.59 -16.47
C MET A 473 9.09 0.31 -15.78
N HIS A 474 8.20 -0.68 -15.65
CA HIS A 474 8.52 -1.99 -15.07
C HIS A 474 9.62 -2.69 -15.86
N LYS A 475 9.48 -2.78 -17.18
CA LYS A 475 10.53 -3.38 -18.01
C LYS A 475 11.87 -2.66 -17.87
N TRP A 476 11.85 -1.34 -17.94
CA TRP A 476 13.06 -0.55 -17.75
C TRP A 476 13.70 -0.80 -16.38
N LEU A 477 12.88 -0.89 -15.33
CA LEU A 477 13.36 -1.14 -13.96
C LEU A 477 13.99 -2.53 -13.83
N VAL A 478 13.34 -3.56 -14.38
CA VAL A 478 13.86 -4.94 -14.39
C VAL A 478 15.20 -5.00 -15.12
N ASP A 479 15.26 -4.52 -16.37
CA ASP A 479 16.47 -4.52 -17.18
C ASP A 479 17.62 -3.77 -16.47
N THR A 480 17.31 -2.66 -15.83
CA THR A 480 18.27 -1.84 -15.10
C THR A 480 18.75 -2.54 -13.83
N ALA A 481 17.85 -3.09 -13.03
CA ALA A 481 18.18 -3.82 -11.81
C ALA A 481 19.03 -5.06 -12.13
N GLU A 482 18.65 -5.83 -13.16
CA GLU A 482 19.46 -6.97 -13.61
C GLU A 482 20.89 -6.56 -14.01
N SER A 483 21.03 -5.44 -14.72
CA SER A 483 22.35 -4.94 -15.11
C SER A 483 23.20 -4.61 -13.87
N PHE A 484 22.61 -3.96 -12.86
CA PHE A 484 23.33 -3.67 -11.61
C PHE A 484 23.70 -4.94 -10.84
N VAL A 485 22.78 -5.91 -10.74
CA VAL A 485 23.04 -7.19 -10.07
C VAL A 485 24.18 -7.95 -10.75
N ARG A 486 24.19 -8.01 -12.10
CA ARG A 486 25.30 -8.61 -12.86
C ARG A 486 26.65 -7.91 -12.60
N ASN A 487 26.62 -6.63 -12.27
CA ASN A 487 27.81 -5.86 -11.89
C ASN A 487 28.15 -5.94 -10.39
N GLY A 488 27.50 -6.83 -9.63
CA GLY A 488 27.81 -7.11 -8.24
C GLY A 488 27.19 -6.11 -7.23
N TYR A 489 26.15 -5.37 -7.61
CA TYR A 489 25.42 -4.52 -6.69
C TYR A 489 24.35 -5.33 -5.94
N SER A 490 24.24 -5.13 -4.63
CA SER A 490 23.16 -5.69 -3.84
C SER A 490 21.84 -4.97 -4.11
N ALA A 491 20.69 -5.59 -3.78
CA ALA A 491 19.40 -4.93 -3.85
C ALA A 491 19.39 -3.59 -3.09
N LYS A 492 19.99 -3.57 -1.90
CA LYS A 492 20.09 -2.33 -1.09
C LYS A 492 20.91 -1.24 -1.76
N ASP A 493 21.97 -1.59 -2.47
CA ASP A 493 22.76 -0.59 -3.22
C ASP A 493 21.97 -0.01 -4.37
N ILE A 494 21.21 -0.85 -5.09
CA ILE A 494 20.39 -0.43 -6.22
C ILE A 494 19.22 0.46 -5.74
N ILE A 495 18.56 0.09 -4.65
CA ILE A 495 17.49 0.89 -4.04
C ILE A 495 17.99 2.29 -3.66
N ARG A 496 19.23 2.38 -3.12
CA ARG A 496 19.86 3.66 -2.78
C ARG A 496 20.14 4.57 -3.97
N LEU A 497 20.26 4.02 -5.17
CA LEU A 497 20.45 4.82 -6.38
C LEU A 497 19.19 5.62 -6.75
N ASN A 498 18.06 5.33 -6.11
CA ASN A 498 16.78 5.97 -6.35
C ASN A 498 16.44 6.06 -7.85
N LEU A 499 16.37 4.89 -8.51
CA LEU A 499 16.12 4.79 -9.93
C LEU A 499 14.75 5.41 -10.28
N VAL A 500 14.75 6.35 -11.22
CA VAL A 500 13.54 7.04 -11.69
C VAL A 500 13.49 7.01 -13.21
N PRO A 501 12.47 6.38 -13.83
CA PRO A 501 12.37 6.31 -15.27
C PRO A 501 11.96 7.67 -15.86
N SER A 502 12.41 7.93 -17.09
CA SER A 502 12.07 9.17 -17.80
C SER A 502 10.58 9.33 -18.12
N ASP A 503 9.84 8.21 -18.17
CA ASP A 503 8.38 8.22 -18.36
C ASP A 503 7.65 9.07 -17.32
N LEU A 504 8.12 9.13 -16.09
CA LEU A 504 7.51 9.94 -15.03
C LEU A 504 7.56 11.46 -15.30
N ALA A 505 8.45 11.92 -16.18
CA ALA A 505 8.47 13.33 -16.59
C ALA A 505 7.27 13.71 -17.47
N THR A 506 6.72 12.74 -18.20
CA THR A 506 5.59 12.92 -19.11
C THR A 506 4.28 12.34 -18.58
N HIS A 507 4.36 11.39 -17.64
CA HIS A 507 3.23 10.69 -17.04
C HIS A 507 3.35 10.72 -15.51
N PRO A 508 3.30 11.90 -14.87
CA PRO A 508 3.46 12.02 -13.42
C PRO A 508 2.35 11.32 -12.63
N GLU A 509 1.19 11.08 -13.24
CA GLU A 509 0.07 10.31 -12.67
C GLU A 509 0.45 8.85 -12.33
N ALA A 510 1.42 8.28 -13.05
CA ALA A 510 1.92 6.93 -12.79
C ALA A 510 2.95 6.86 -11.65
N ALA A 511 3.27 7.97 -10.99
CA ALA A 511 4.29 8.02 -9.95
C ALA A 511 3.99 7.09 -8.77
N LEU A 512 2.73 6.99 -8.34
CA LEU A 512 2.34 6.10 -7.25
C LEU A 512 2.49 4.63 -7.63
N ALA A 513 2.06 4.27 -8.83
CA ALA A 513 2.20 2.91 -9.36
C ALA A 513 3.67 2.47 -9.38
N TYR A 514 4.55 3.35 -9.86
CA TYR A 514 5.98 3.09 -9.89
C TYR A 514 6.58 3.02 -8.48
N ALA A 515 6.23 3.97 -7.63
CA ALA A 515 6.76 4.06 -6.27
C ALA A 515 6.40 2.85 -5.41
N ALA A 516 5.18 2.33 -5.55
CA ALA A 516 4.73 1.13 -4.82
C ALA A 516 5.50 -0.13 -5.23
N ALA A 517 5.96 -0.21 -6.48
CA ALA A 517 6.60 -1.41 -7.02
C ALA A 517 8.13 -1.39 -6.96
N ARG A 518 8.75 -0.21 -7.02
CA ARG A 518 10.18 -0.06 -7.31
C ARG A 518 11.09 -0.91 -6.43
N ASP A 519 10.98 -0.75 -5.13
CA ASP A 519 11.91 -1.38 -4.18
C ASP A 519 11.70 -2.89 -4.14
N ASN A 520 10.44 -3.33 -4.21
CA ASN A 520 10.08 -4.74 -4.23
C ASN A 520 10.53 -5.44 -5.52
N VAL A 521 10.33 -4.80 -6.67
CA VAL A 521 10.83 -5.32 -7.96
C VAL A 521 12.35 -5.45 -7.96
N ILE A 522 13.09 -4.44 -7.46
CA ILE A 522 14.55 -4.51 -7.34
C ILE A 522 14.97 -5.66 -6.43
N ALA A 523 14.34 -5.79 -5.26
CA ALA A 523 14.63 -6.86 -4.31
C ALA A 523 14.37 -8.23 -4.93
N ARG A 524 13.25 -8.37 -5.64
CA ARG A 524 12.88 -9.64 -6.29
C ARG A 524 13.80 -10.02 -7.45
N VAL A 525 14.19 -9.06 -8.28
CA VAL A 525 15.20 -9.28 -9.34
C VAL A 525 16.51 -9.79 -8.73
N ALA A 526 16.99 -9.15 -7.68
CA ALA A 526 18.21 -9.57 -7.00
C ALA A 526 18.05 -10.99 -6.42
N ASP A 527 16.95 -11.29 -5.73
CA ASP A 527 16.67 -12.62 -5.18
C ASP A 527 16.66 -13.72 -6.26
N GLN A 528 16.02 -13.46 -7.39
CA GLN A 528 15.92 -14.41 -8.49
C GLN A 528 17.25 -14.65 -9.19
N MET A 529 18.14 -13.66 -9.20
CA MET A 529 19.47 -13.78 -9.83
C MET A 529 20.53 -14.35 -8.91
N VAL A 530 20.53 -14.01 -7.63
CA VAL A 530 21.61 -14.34 -6.67
C VAL A 530 21.17 -15.38 -5.65
N GLY A 531 19.86 -15.54 -5.45
CA GLY A 531 19.30 -16.44 -4.45
C GLY A 531 19.55 -15.96 -3.02
N ILE A 532 19.63 -16.92 -2.09
CA ILE A 532 19.85 -16.64 -0.66
C ILE A 532 21.28 -16.19 -0.34
N TRP A 533 22.21 -16.41 -1.25
CA TRP A 533 23.64 -16.04 -1.11
C TRP A 533 23.83 -14.57 -1.45
N ARG A 534 23.39 -13.69 -0.56
CA ARG A 534 23.48 -12.24 -0.74
C ARG A 534 24.83 -11.71 -0.30
N GLU A 535 25.87 -12.12 -0.99
CA GLU A 535 27.20 -11.58 -0.73
C GLU A 535 27.25 -10.09 -1.05
N ASP A 536 27.98 -9.33 -0.24
CA ASP A 536 28.33 -7.98 -0.62
C ASP A 536 29.31 -8.01 -1.81
N ARG A 537 29.49 -6.86 -2.48
CA ARG A 537 30.41 -6.73 -3.62
C ARG A 537 31.83 -7.17 -3.35
N THR A 538 32.25 -7.17 -2.10
CA THR A 538 33.61 -7.47 -1.70
C THR A 538 33.80 -8.95 -1.39
N GLY A 539 32.74 -9.71 -1.25
CA GLY A 539 32.76 -11.10 -0.81
C GLY A 539 33.34 -11.27 0.61
N GLN A 540 33.33 -10.21 1.41
CA GLN A 540 33.89 -10.19 2.77
C GLN A 540 32.84 -10.28 3.86
N SER A 541 31.55 -10.14 3.49
CA SER A 541 30.42 -10.26 4.42
C SER A 541 29.89 -11.69 4.44
N PRO A 542 29.62 -12.26 5.62
CA PRO A 542 28.89 -13.52 5.73
C PRO A 542 27.37 -13.32 5.55
N GLU A 543 26.91 -12.18 5.08
CA GLU A 543 25.51 -11.86 4.90
C GLU A 543 24.87 -12.87 3.94
N GLY A 544 23.84 -13.59 4.43
CA GLY A 544 23.18 -14.66 3.70
C GLY A 544 23.70 -16.07 4.00
N LEU A 545 24.93 -16.21 4.53
CA LEU A 545 25.46 -17.51 4.97
C LEU A 545 24.90 -17.92 6.34
N ASP A 546 25.03 -17.00 7.30
CA ASP A 546 24.65 -17.22 8.68
C ASP A 546 23.65 -16.18 9.14
N THR A 547 22.46 -16.60 9.53
CA THR A 547 21.44 -15.72 10.09
C THR A 547 21.56 -15.65 11.61
N ILE A 548 21.61 -14.45 12.15
CA ILE A 548 21.61 -14.22 13.59
C ILE A 548 20.17 -14.15 14.09
N THR A 549 19.79 -15.11 14.93
CA THR A 549 18.46 -15.20 15.52
C THR A 549 18.19 -14.10 16.55
N THR A 550 16.95 -13.89 16.91
CA THR A 550 16.56 -12.95 17.99
C THR A 550 17.21 -13.34 19.33
N VAL A 551 17.29 -14.62 19.63
CA VAL A 551 17.92 -15.15 20.86
C VAL A 551 19.42 -14.83 20.87
N GLU A 552 20.11 -14.99 19.76
CA GLU A 552 21.53 -14.67 19.65
C GLU A 552 21.78 -13.17 19.74
N ARG A 553 20.91 -12.34 19.13
CA ARG A 553 20.96 -10.88 19.31
C ARG A 553 20.73 -10.48 20.78
N ALA A 554 19.81 -11.14 21.47
CA ALA A 554 19.59 -10.92 22.90
C ALA A 554 20.82 -11.26 23.74
N ARG A 555 21.47 -12.41 23.46
CA ARG A 555 22.73 -12.80 24.11
C ARG A 555 23.86 -11.81 23.78
N LEU A 556 23.93 -11.35 22.54
CA LEU A 556 24.91 -10.33 22.15
C LEU A 556 24.74 -9.06 23.03
N LEU A 557 23.53 -8.55 23.16
CA LEU A 557 23.26 -7.35 23.97
C LEU A 557 23.62 -7.53 25.44
N LYS A 558 23.18 -8.64 26.04
CA LYS A 558 23.26 -8.86 27.48
C LYS A 558 24.57 -9.52 27.90
N ASP A 559 24.93 -10.65 27.29
CA ASP A 559 25.99 -11.51 27.78
C ASP A 559 27.37 -11.10 27.25
N TYR A 560 27.45 -10.69 25.98
CA TYR A 560 28.72 -10.34 25.35
C TYR A 560 29.07 -8.86 25.42
N LEU A 561 28.09 -7.96 25.19
CA LEU A 561 28.32 -6.51 25.29
C LEU A 561 28.08 -5.97 26.70
N GLY A 562 27.50 -6.75 27.60
CA GLY A 562 27.25 -6.38 28.99
C GLY A 562 26.32 -5.17 29.15
N LEU A 563 25.43 -4.93 28.19
CA LEU A 563 24.50 -3.80 28.24
C LEU A 563 23.38 -4.07 29.24
N ASN A 564 22.94 -3.02 29.89
CA ASN A 564 21.72 -3.04 30.70
C ASN A 564 20.52 -2.43 29.96
N GLU A 565 19.32 -2.63 30.49
CA GLU A 565 18.06 -2.14 29.94
C GLU A 565 18.08 -0.64 29.59
N ALA A 566 18.61 0.20 30.51
CA ALA A 566 18.63 1.65 30.31
C ALA A 566 19.54 2.07 29.14
N GLN A 567 20.67 1.37 28.96
CA GLN A 567 21.60 1.62 27.87
C GLN A 567 20.98 1.22 26.54
N VAL A 568 20.31 0.06 26.48
CA VAL A 568 19.60 -0.41 25.27
C VAL A 568 18.46 0.53 24.93
N ALA A 569 17.60 0.89 25.88
CA ALA A 569 16.52 1.84 25.65
C ALA A 569 17.01 3.21 25.14
N LYS A 570 18.18 3.67 25.62
CA LYS A 570 18.81 4.90 25.09
C LYS A 570 19.27 4.70 23.64
N GLY A 571 19.80 3.52 23.30
CA GLY A 571 20.20 3.16 21.95
C GLY A 571 19.00 3.16 21.00
N LEU A 572 17.91 2.50 21.38
CA LEU A 572 16.66 2.44 20.60
C LEU A 572 16.11 3.84 20.29
N ARG A 573 16.04 4.73 21.27
CA ARG A 573 15.61 6.12 21.03
C ARG A 573 16.51 6.88 20.04
N ARG A 574 17.83 6.59 20.03
CA ARG A 574 18.74 7.19 19.04
C ARG A 574 18.49 6.66 17.65
N MET A 575 18.25 5.35 17.48
CA MET A 575 17.92 4.74 16.21
C MET A 575 16.62 5.34 15.65
N ILE A 576 15.56 5.43 16.49
CA ILE A 576 14.28 6.04 16.09
C ILE A 576 14.45 7.51 15.70
N ALA A 577 15.25 8.27 16.46
CA ALA A 577 15.53 9.67 16.15
C ALA A 577 16.34 9.86 14.85
N ALA A 578 17.13 8.85 14.48
CA ALA A 578 17.86 8.81 13.22
C ALA A 578 17.02 8.29 12.03
N GLY A 579 15.81 7.78 12.28
CA GLY A 579 14.97 7.17 11.25
C GLY A 579 15.21 5.66 11.04
N ASP A 580 16.12 5.05 11.79
CA ASP A 580 16.46 3.61 11.72
C ASP A 580 15.39 2.72 12.37
N ASN A 581 14.14 2.87 11.94
CA ASN A 581 13.00 2.23 12.61
C ASN A 581 13.01 0.70 12.46
N GLU A 582 13.45 0.16 11.32
CA GLU A 582 13.58 -1.31 11.14
C GLU A 582 14.63 -1.90 12.08
N LEU A 583 15.80 -1.27 12.17
CA LEU A 583 16.84 -1.68 13.10
C LEU A 583 16.39 -1.52 14.55
N ALA A 584 15.71 -0.42 14.87
CA ALA A 584 15.16 -0.18 16.19
C ALA A 584 14.15 -1.25 16.60
N LEU A 585 13.25 -1.66 15.69
CA LEU A 585 12.28 -2.72 15.94
C LEU A 585 12.97 -4.06 16.21
N GLN A 586 13.91 -4.48 15.35
CA GLN A 586 14.63 -5.73 15.53
C GLN A 586 15.41 -5.77 16.83
N MET A 587 16.07 -4.66 17.19
CA MET A 587 16.81 -4.55 18.43
C MET A 587 15.90 -4.46 19.66
N ALA A 588 14.72 -3.86 19.56
CA ALA A 588 13.74 -3.82 20.64
C ALA A 588 13.19 -5.22 20.95
N VAL A 589 12.87 -6.01 19.92
CA VAL A 589 12.45 -7.41 20.09
C VAL A 589 13.54 -8.25 20.75
N ALA A 590 14.80 -8.09 20.33
CA ALA A 590 15.92 -8.75 20.98
C ALA A 590 16.11 -8.29 22.44
N ALA A 591 15.89 -7.02 22.72
CA ALA A 591 15.97 -6.47 24.08
C ALA A 591 14.85 -7.00 25.00
N GLU A 592 13.62 -7.13 24.50
CA GLU A 592 12.54 -7.79 25.26
C GLU A 592 12.89 -9.25 25.59
N GLN A 593 13.53 -9.96 24.67
CA GLN A 593 14.03 -11.31 24.91
C GLN A 593 15.16 -11.35 25.98
N ALA A 594 16.01 -10.32 26.02
CA ALA A 594 17.15 -10.25 26.94
C ALA A 594 16.76 -9.80 28.35
N PHE A 595 15.84 -8.85 28.47
CA PHE A 595 15.54 -8.12 29.71
C PHE A 595 14.09 -8.26 30.17
N GLY A 596 13.24 -8.96 29.40
CA GLY A 596 11.79 -9.00 29.64
C GLY A 596 11.09 -7.73 29.16
N THR A 597 9.80 -7.65 29.47
CA THR A 597 8.93 -6.52 29.08
C THR A 597 9.25 -5.30 29.96
N ALA A 598 10.16 -4.47 29.51
CA ALA A 598 10.57 -3.25 30.22
C ALA A 598 9.87 -2.04 29.58
N PRO A 599 9.22 -1.15 30.36
CA PRO A 599 8.37 -0.09 29.81
C PRO A 599 9.05 0.79 28.75
N ARG A 600 10.33 1.14 28.94
CA ARG A 600 11.08 2.00 28.01
C ARG A 600 11.45 1.29 26.71
N ILE A 601 11.62 -0.03 26.75
CA ILE A 601 11.88 -0.85 25.56
C ILE A 601 10.58 -1.02 24.79
N THR A 602 9.49 -1.36 25.47
CA THR A 602 8.16 -1.49 24.88
C THR A 602 7.66 -0.19 24.25
N GLU A 603 7.88 0.95 24.90
CA GLU A 603 7.59 2.28 24.34
C GLU A 603 8.39 2.54 23.05
N SER A 604 9.68 2.24 23.06
CA SER A 604 10.54 2.41 21.87
C SER A 604 10.13 1.45 20.74
N LYS A 605 9.78 0.20 21.07
CA LYS A 605 9.26 -0.78 20.11
C LYS A 605 7.98 -0.26 19.45
N GLY A 606 7.02 0.20 20.25
CA GLY A 606 5.77 0.80 19.75
C GLY A 606 6.02 1.98 18.82
N ALA A 607 6.88 2.91 19.22
CA ALA A 607 7.23 4.06 18.39
C ALA A 607 7.86 3.68 17.04
N ALA A 608 8.72 2.66 17.01
CA ALA A 608 9.32 2.16 15.77
C ALA A 608 8.25 1.51 14.86
N ILE A 609 7.38 0.68 15.45
CA ILE A 609 6.27 0.03 14.71
C ILE A 609 5.31 1.07 14.13
N ASP A 610 4.92 2.08 14.91
CA ASP A 610 3.99 3.12 14.46
C ASP A 610 4.54 3.86 13.24
N ARG A 611 5.85 4.17 13.23
CA ARG A 611 6.50 4.81 12.10
C ARG A 611 6.55 3.92 10.87
N LEU A 612 6.99 2.66 11.02
CA LEU A 612 7.05 1.70 9.92
C LEU A 612 5.66 1.42 9.34
N ARG A 613 4.68 1.24 10.19
CA ARG A 613 3.29 1.01 9.79
C ARG A 613 2.71 2.20 9.04
N SER A 614 2.99 3.43 9.50
CA SER A 614 2.51 4.65 8.85
C SER A 614 3.01 4.78 7.42
N VAL A 615 4.23 4.31 7.14
CA VAL A 615 4.77 4.25 5.78
C VAL A 615 4.15 3.12 4.98
N ALA A 616 4.16 1.91 5.55
CA ALA A 616 3.66 0.71 4.89
C ALA A 616 2.18 0.83 4.48
N GLN A 617 1.39 1.62 5.21
CA GLN A 617 -0.01 1.90 4.89
C GLN A 617 -0.22 2.46 3.47
N PHE A 618 0.81 3.05 2.87
CA PHE A 618 0.74 3.63 1.53
C PHE A 618 1.44 2.80 0.47
N THR A 619 2.35 1.93 0.89
CA THR A 619 3.29 1.32 -0.03
C THR A 619 3.18 -0.19 -0.07
N ASP A 620 2.77 -0.83 1.04
CA ASP A 620 2.92 -2.27 1.20
C ASP A 620 1.91 -2.85 2.21
N PRO A 621 0.85 -3.53 1.74
CA PRO A 621 -0.18 -4.09 2.60
C PRO A 621 0.36 -5.19 3.51
N PHE A 622 1.35 -5.94 3.03
CA PHE A 622 1.93 -7.06 3.75
C PHE A 622 2.72 -6.58 4.96
N ARG A 623 3.61 -5.62 4.77
CA ARG A 623 4.32 -4.98 5.87
C ARG A 623 3.38 -4.24 6.82
N PHE A 624 2.37 -3.56 6.28
CA PHE A 624 1.35 -2.90 7.12
C PHE A 624 0.63 -3.90 8.02
N THR A 625 0.23 -5.04 7.47
CA THR A 625 -0.41 -6.13 8.23
C THR A 625 0.53 -6.70 9.28
N ALA A 626 1.76 -7.04 8.89
CA ALA A 626 2.76 -7.60 9.80
C ALA A 626 3.05 -6.65 10.98
N TYR A 627 3.27 -5.37 10.72
CA TYR A 627 3.48 -4.39 11.79
C TYR A 627 2.25 -4.20 12.67
N SER A 628 1.05 -4.30 12.11
CA SER A 628 -0.19 -4.22 12.87
C SER A 628 -0.34 -5.44 13.79
N GLU A 629 -0.05 -6.63 13.32
CA GLU A 629 -0.11 -7.87 14.09
C GLU A 629 0.91 -7.93 15.24
N ILE A 630 2.11 -7.34 15.07
CA ILE A 630 3.11 -7.26 16.14
C ILE A 630 2.57 -6.46 17.35
N ILE A 631 1.70 -5.47 17.11
CA ILE A 631 1.06 -4.70 18.20
C ILE A 631 -0.03 -5.53 18.89
N ASP A 632 -0.89 -6.16 18.09
CA ASP A 632 -2.16 -6.74 18.55
C ASP A 632 -2.03 -8.20 18.99
N CYS A 633 -1.00 -8.93 18.52
CA CYS A 633 -0.74 -10.30 18.92
C CYS A 633 0.37 -10.38 19.96
N PRO A 634 0.05 -10.68 21.23
CA PRO A 634 1.08 -11.14 22.15
C PRO A 634 1.72 -12.41 21.54
N HIS A 635 3.05 -12.44 21.49
CA HIS A 635 3.78 -13.63 21.06
C HIS A 635 3.18 -14.87 21.74
N PRO A 636 2.74 -15.87 21.00
CA PRO A 636 2.38 -17.13 21.63
C PRO A 636 3.59 -17.58 22.43
N ALA A 637 3.36 -17.96 23.70
CA ALA A 637 4.41 -18.55 24.51
C ALA A 637 5.07 -19.65 23.69
N MET A 638 6.40 -19.60 23.54
CA MET A 638 7.14 -20.66 22.86
C MET A 638 6.61 -22.00 23.35
N PRO A 639 6.15 -22.91 22.50
CA PRO A 639 5.75 -24.21 22.94
C PRO A 639 6.90 -24.79 23.76
N ALA A 640 6.57 -25.36 24.93
CA ALA A 640 7.57 -26.00 25.76
C ALA A 640 8.37 -26.97 24.87
N PRO A 641 9.72 -26.99 24.98
CA PRO A 641 10.51 -27.89 24.15
C PRO A 641 9.91 -29.30 24.29
N LEU A 642 9.61 -29.89 23.14
CA LEU A 642 9.14 -31.30 23.12
C LEU A 642 10.18 -32.09 23.88
N HIS A 643 9.83 -32.52 25.09
CA HIS A 643 10.63 -33.47 25.83
C HIS A 643 10.79 -34.68 24.93
N GLN A 644 12.03 -34.91 24.46
CA GLN A 644 12.37 -36.16 23.84
C GLN A 644 11.91 -37.27 24.83
N THR A 645 10.82 -37.93 24.51
CA THR A 645 10.46 -39.17 25.17
C THR A 645 11.63 -40.12 24.94
N GLN A 646 12.44 -40.28 25.98
CA GLN A 646 13.44 -41.34 25.98
C GLN A 646 12.69 -42.63 25.73
N GLY A 647 12.82 -43.13 24.51
CA GLY A 647 12.33 -44.45 24.15
C GLY A 647 13.05 -45.46 25.04
N THR A 648 12.33 -45.98 26.00
CA THR A 648 12.73 -47.20 26.69
C THR A 648 12.79 -48.31 25.64
N ARG A 649 14.00 -48.62 25.22
CA ARG A 649 14.27 -49.88 24.51
C ARG A 649 13.99 -51.02 25.53
N SER A 650 12.98 -51.77 25.29
CA SER A 650 12.83 -53.15 25.79
C SER A 650 13.17 -54.14 24.69
#